data_274bc62b73cb2dff506fccad636cd327
#
_entry.id   274bc62b73cb2dff506fccad636cd327
#
_cell.length_a   1.000
_cell.length_b   1.000
_cell.length_c   1.000
_cell.angle_alpha   90.00
_cell.angle_beta   90.00
_cell.angle_gamma   90.00
#
_symmetry.space_group_name_H-M   'P 1'
#
loop_
_entity.id
_entity.type
_entity.pdbx_description
1 polymer ?
#
loop_
_entity_poly.entity_id
_entity_poly.type
_entity_poly.pdbx_seq_one_letter_code
_entity_poly.pdbx_strand_id
1 'polypeptide(L)'
;TATASGSDYQLSSTSITIPSGSSTNTFTFSPTDDNIYERANGQKETAYVAISSVSGGGSSFDNEWYAITINDNESAPTVSFDVNGGVSASVYDNGSDLILTATSTQAADEAITVVIGTSVGGATEGTDYAVISDITIAAGATTGTAIFNPTADTVNEGSETETVSITSVSGADSTTSGTSSISITINEYALRTGTAFTEGTSASQDAIKSAANWINLEGSSSTGSVHPYELMNIDKVHSFTDGTNNLTGVGQVIHIADFNCDDSHEIYNNKTIYNLDNGGVGESTFGAATSSDSHCQFVANMAAGDSNADVVGVAPDADLVLSSIPNTEGTFSMDDYASDLDSARAYGAVVSNNSWARGDYDGDTDGNPNANMNIDEAQSYIDGSPSYTKDEILGYLGEGLYASASSGLNAQTIAWQTYITALNNFQNTGVVVFANGNYNGESNASFMAGLPEFYSQLGEAWISVNLSDFTGSAINSATESDFNLLGNKCGSTQEYCLTVDDYLLKGASNVVGGVSKYNDNGNGSSFGAPMVSGGIALLSQAFPNHTPEQITDRLLASANNSWFTAEGSTTFTTHGNSITHGYHSTWGQGVPDFYAALSPITTNANPAMALYSGSSIQDGVSSGSGSSLASSTITPSASFGDAIYQGLSGEVGYAYDALSGGFKYDMTSRIDMSNNDTPTISLASEMAKLDSLLAVNNPSWKNNFSQVLAQLSKTDKLETNLTVG
;
A
#
# COMPACT_ATOMS: atom_id res chain seq x y z
N THR A 1 24.84 32.45 -36.75
CA THR A 1 24.23 31.17 -37.05
C THR A 1 22.73 31.29 -36.77
N ALA A 2 21.89 30.70 -37.63
CA ALA A 2 20.45 30.62 -37.38
C ALA A 2 20.21 29.82 -36.09
N THR A 3 19.29 30.26 -35.26
CA THR A 3 18.81 29.55 -34.08
C THR A 3 17.42 28.99 -34.32
N ALA A 4 16.61 29.71 -35.12
CA ALA A 4 15.29 29.22 -35.54
C ALA A 4 15.38 27.97 -36.43
N SER A 5 14.55 26.97 -36.15
CA SER A 5 14.40 25.72 -36.90
C SER A 5 13.29 25.79 -37.93
N GLY A 6 13.08 24.76 -38.72
CA GLY A 6 11.99 24.71 -39.69
C GLY A 6 10.59 24.52 -39.11
N SER A 7 10.48 24.26 -37.77
CA SER A 7 9.24 24.21 -37.01
C SER A 7 8.73 25.60 -36.63
N ASP A 8 9.62 26.57 -36.46
CA ASP A 8 9.37 27.88 -35.85
C ASP A 8 8.80 28.88 -36.85
N TYR A 9 8.83 28.54 -38.12
CA TYR A 9 8.24 29.38 -39.17
C TYR A 9 7.90 28.62 -40.44
N GLN A 10 7.02 29.20 -41.25
CA GLN A 10 6.67 28.74 -42.58
C GLN A 10 6.90 29.86 -43.60
N LEU A 11 7.38 29.48 -44.77
CA LEU A 11 7.44 30.35 -45.96
C LEU A 11 6.26 30.02 -46.86
N SER A 12 5.54 31.04 -47.33
CA SER A 12 4.46 30.83 -48.32
C SER A 12 4.96 30.26 -49.63
N SER A 13 6.24 30.41 -49.94
CA SER A 13 6.93 29.81 -51.06
C SER A 13 8.43 29.87 -50.87
N THR A 14 9.16 28.86 -51.31
CA THR A 14 10.62 28.84 -51.42
C THR A 14 11.15 29.31 -52.81
N SER A 15 10.26 29.67 -53.72
CA SER A 15 10.57 30.20 -55.05
C SER A 15 9.53 31.24 -55.43
N ILE A 16 10.00 32.39 -55.90
CA ILE A 16 9.11 33.47 -56.39
C ILE A 16 9.49 33.86 -57.81
N THR A 17 8.48 34.14 -58.61
CA THR A 17 8.71 34.61 -59.99
C THR A 17 8.25 36.08 -60.06
N ILE A 18 9.12 36.97 -60.52
CA ILE A 18 8.74 38.36 -60.86
C ILE A 18 8.18 38.33 -62.26
N PRO A 19 6.89 38.59 -62.44
CA PRO A 19 6.26 38.52 -63.76
C PRO A 19 6.83 39.55 -64.71
N SER A 20 6.75 39.26 -66.01
CA SER A 20 7.15 40.23 -67.03
C SER A 20 6.39 41.52 -66.92
N GLY A 21 7.10 42.66 -66.86
CA GLY A 21 6.56 44.01 -66.65
C GLY A 21 6.38 44.42 -65.20
N SER A 22 6.69 43.52 -64.24
CA SER A 22 6.73 43.85 -62.81
C SER A 22 8.20 44.02 -62.39
N SER A 23 8.41 44.79 -61.29
CA SER A 23 9.74 44.97 -60.69
C SER A 23 9.86 44.29 -59.32
N THR A 24 8.76 43.75 -58.79
CA THR A 24 8.72 43.12 -57.47
C THR A 24 7.74 41.93 -57.45
N ASN A 25 8.06 40.98 -56.58
CA ASN A 25 7.12 40.00 -56.06
C ASN A 25 7.48 39.70 -54.60
N THR A 26 6.56 39.12 -53.86
CA THR A 26 6.73 38.88 -52.42
C THR A 26 6.41 37.46 -52.03
N PHE A 27 6.96 37.00 -50.99
CA PHE A 27 6.55 35.82 -50.24
C PHE A 27 6.33 36.24 -48.76
N THR A 28 5.61 35.44 -48.03
CA THR A 28 5.34 35.65 -46.60
C THR A 28 6.18 34.73 -45.77
N PHE A 29 6.83 35.29 -44.80
CA PHE A 29 7.43 34.58 -43.66
C PHE A 29 6.39 34.60 -42.52
N SER A 30 5.93 33.45 -42.07
CA SER A 30 4.93 33.32 -41.00
C SER A 30 5.58 32.57 -39.84
N PRO A 31 5.78 33.23 -38.69
CA PRO A 31 6.21 32.51 -37.49
C PRO A 31 5.11 31.53 -37.08
N THR A 32 5.52 30.42 -36.51
CA THR A 32 4.63 29.42 -35.90
C THR A 32 4.53 29.76 -34.41
N ASP A 33 3.31 29.76 -33.89
CA ASP A 33 3.03 29.96 -32.48
C ASP A 33 2.77 28.60 -31.85
N ASP A 34 3.44 28.28 -30.73
CA ASP A 34 3.21 27.07 -29.94
C ASP A 34 3.20 27.38 -28.44
N ASN A 35 3.39 26.43 -27.55
CA ASN A 35 3.37 26.62 -26.09
C ASN A 35 4.73 26.26 -25.46
N ILE A 36 5.81 26.32 -26.23
CA ILE A 36 7.15 25.99 -25.75
C ILE A 36 7.94 27.29 -25.57
N TYR A 37 8.56 27.47 -24.41
CA TYR A 37 9.46 28.57 -24.19
C TYR A 37 10.80 28.35 -24.91
N GLU A 38 11.13 29.20 -25.86
CA GLU A 38 12.26 29.01 -26.78
C GLU A 38 13.39 30.00 -26.58
N ARG A 39 13.48 30.64 -25.41
CA ARG A 39 14.53 31.65 -25.13
C ARG A 39 15.73 31.08 -24.37
N ALA A 40 16.32 30.00 -24.84
CA ALA A 40 17.54 29.50 -24.23
C ALA A 40 18.58 30.63 -24.02
N ASN A 41 18.97 30.89 -22.80
CA ASN A 41 19.93 31.89 -22.39
C ASN A 41 19.57 33.36 -22.79
N GLY A 42 18.29 33.72 -22.86
CA GLY A 42 17.83 35.06 -23.21
C GLY A 42 18.09 35.46 -24.68
N GLN A 43 18.40 34.50 -25.51
CA GLN A 43 18.63 34.73 -26.94
C GLN A 43 17.32 34.62 -27.71
N LYS A 44 17.02 35.61 -28.52
CA LYS A 44 15.92 35.55 -29.47
C LYS A 44 16.26 34.64 -30.64
N GLU A 45 15.29 33.91 -31.10
CA GLU A 45 15.48 33.10 -32.28
C GLU A 45 15.68 33.96 -33.53
N THR A 46 16.52 33.50 -34.42
CA THR A 46 16.88 34.22 -35.63
C THR A 46 16.88 33.27 -36.83
N ALA A 47 15.99 33.54 -37.75
CA ALA A 47 16.03 32.95 -39.09
C ALA A 47 16.80 33.85 -40.03
N TYR A 48 17.60 33.30 -40.89
CA TYR A 48 18.32 34.03 -41.95
C TYR A 48 17.74 33.67 -43.30
N VAL A 49 17.27 34.69 -44.03
CA VAL A 49 16.71 34.52 -45.37
C VAL A 49 17.62 35.15 -46.37
N ALA A 50 17.94 34.42 -47.42
CA ALA A 50 18.75 34.93 -48.56
C ALA A 50 18.23 34.37 -49.90
N ILE A 51 18.51 35.07 -50.94
CA ILE A 51 18.32 34.53 -52.29
C ILE A 51 19.47 33.58 -52.61
N SER A 52 19.21 32.30 -52.87
CA SER A 52 20.22 31.30 -53.18
C SER A 52 20.54 31.21 -54.68
N SER A 53 19.59 31.57 -55.53
CA SER A 53 19.80 31.59 -56.99
C SER A 53 18.75 32.45 -57.70
N VAL A 54 19.10 33.02 -58.85
CA VAL A 54 18.15 33.62 -59.79
C VAL A 54 18.40 33.08 -61.17
N SER A 55 17.30 32.99 -61.94
CA SER A 55 17.37 32.57 -63.35
C SER A 55 16.43 33.41 -64.21
N GLY A 56 16.79 33.64 -65.47
CA GLY A 56 16.04 34.40 -66.46
C GLY A 56 16.43 35.87 -66.54
N GLY A 57 16.17 36.52 -67.70
CA GLY A 57 16.32 37.96 -67.92
C GLY A 57 17.72 38.54 -67.80
N GLY A 58 18.80 37.74 -67.71
CA GLY A 58 20.14 38.25 -67.48
C GLY A 58 20.35 38.82 -66.08
N SER A 59 19.55 38.41 -65.13
CA SER A 59 19.52 38.88 -63.73
C SER A 59 20.71 38.33 -62.93
N SER A 60 21.18 39.18 -62.02
CA SER A 60 22.13 38.83 -60.95
C SER A 60 21.44 39.07 -59.62
N PHE A 61 21.92 38.47 -58.54
CA PHE A 61 21.44 38.69 -57.20
C PHE A 61 22.56 39.06 -56.24
N ASP A 62 22.19 39.75 -55.23
CA ASP A 62 23.04 40.05 -54.08
C ASP A 62 22.95 38.91 -53.09
N ASN A 63 24.09 38.38 -52.65
CA ASN A 63 24.14 37.24 -51.73
C ASN A 63 24.11 37.73 -50.27
N GLU A 64 23.24 38.68 -49.94
CA GLU A 64 23.04 39.17 -48.62
C GLU A 64 22.01 38.31 -47.84
N TRP A 65 22.29 38.14 -46.58
CA TRP A 65 21.44 37.45 -45.62
C TRP A 65 20.67 38.45 -44.80
N TYR A 66 19.38 38.28 -44.73
CA TYR A 66 18.49 39.10 -43.90
C TYR A 66 18.08 38.31 -42.66
N ALA A 67 18.44 38.85 -41.48
CA ALA A 67 18.07 38.29 -40.20
C ALA A 67 16.63 38.67 -39.84
N ILE A 68 15.82 37.70 -39.58
CA ILE A 68 14.46 37.85 -39.04
C ILE A 68 14.46 37.31 -37.61
N THR A 69 14.14 38.18 -36.67
CA THR A 69 14.00 37.77 -35.26
C THR A 69 12.59 37.31 -35.01
N ILE A 70 12.46 36.10 -34.52
CA ILE A 70 11.20 35.54 -33.99
C ILE A 70 11.18 35.87 -32.50
N ASN A 71 10.10 36.46 -32.03
CA ASN A 71 9.91 36.71 -30.61
C ASN A 71 8.99 35.64 -30.05
N ASP A 72 9.47 34.93 -29.09
CA ASP A 72 8.70 34.05 -28.26
C ASP A 72 7.70 34.88 -27.42
N ASN A 73 6.45 34.47 -27.30
CA ASN A 73 5.42 35.12 -26.51
C ASN A 73 5.18 34.43 -25.16
N GLU A 74 5.81 33.29 -24.94
CA GLU A 74 5.80 32.57 -23.68
C GLU A 74 6.66 33.28 -22.63
N SER A 75 6.28 33.12 -21.37
CA SER A 75 7.07 33.63 -20.24
C SER A 75 8.10 32.58 -19.83
N ALA A 76 9.23 33.04 -19.32
CA ALA A 76 10.23 32.12 -18.78
C ALA A 76 9.62 31.17 -17.74
N PRO A 77 9.93 29.88 -17.80
CA PRO A 77 9.38 28.88 -16.88
C PRO A 77 9.69 29.18 -15.43
N THR A 78 8.77 28.87 -14.56
CA THR A 78 9.04 28.84 -13.13
C THR A 78 8.84 27.42 -12.60
N VAL A 79 9.72 27.01 -11.69
CA VAL A 79 9.76 25.63 -11.17
C VAL A 79 9.28 25.61 -9.73
N SER A 80 8.33 24.75 -9.44
CA SER A 80 7.88 24.35 -8.09
C SER A 80 8.32 22.93 -7.77
N PHE A 81 8.22 22.56 -6.50
CA PHE A 81 8.73 21.30 -5.98
C PHE A 81 7.72 20.68 -5.02
N ASP A 82 7.50 19.41 -5.14
CA ASP A 82 6.62 18.63 -4.28
C ASP A 82 7.19 17.24 -3.96
N VAL A 83 6.61 16.57 -2.95
CA VAL A 83 6.84 15.17 -2.62
C VAL A 83 5.49 14.46 -2.65
N ASN A 84 5.35 13.48 -3.55
CA ASN A 84 4.09 12.73 -3.75
C ASN A 84 2.87 13.67 -3.89
N GLY A 85 3.03 14.82 -4.57
CA GLY A 85 1.97 15.82 -4.76
C GLY A 85 1.70 16.75 -3.58
N GLY A 86 2.52 16.68 -2.50
CA GLY A 86 2.39 17.51 -1.31
C GLY A 86 3.64 18.33 -0.96
N VAL A 87 3.53 19.21 0.03
CA VAL A 87 4.65 20.00 0.55
C VAL A 87 5.36 19.32 1.74
N SER A 88 4.82 18.21 2.18
CA SER A 88 5.42 17.38 3.24
C SER A 88 5.00 15.92 3.05
N ALA A 89 5.87 15.02 3.51
CA ALA A 89 5.61 13.59 3.56
C ALA A 89 6.14 13.01 4.86
N SER A 90 5.66 11.83 5.22
CA SER A 90 6.17 11.04 6.32
C SER A 90 6.43 9.63 5.80
N VAL A 91 7.57 9.08 6.12
CA VAL A 91 7.99 7.75 5.70
C VAL A 91 8.69 7.08 6.88
N TYR A 92 8.65 5.76 6.95
CA TYR A 92 9.51 5.02 7.89
C TYR A 92 10.91 4.84 7.27
N ASP A 93 11.92 4.66 8.11
CA ASP A 93 13.31 4.41 7.69
C ASP A 93 13.45 3.19 6.78
N ASN A 94 12.55 2.20 6.95
CA ASN A 94 12.42 1.01 6.10
C ASN A 94 11.26 1.10 5.11
N GLY A 95 10.66 2.27 4.96
CA GLY A 95 9.51 2.48 4.07
C GLY A 95 9.91 2.60 2.60
N SER A 96 8.89 2.63 1.76
CA SER A 96 9.08 2.78 0.32
C SER A 96 9.63 4.16 -0.05
N ASP A 97 10.27 4.20 -1.20
CA ASP A 97 10.79 5.41 -1.81
C ASP A 97 9.70 6.49 -1.98
N LEU A 98 10.05 7.74 -1.72
CA LEU A 98 9.19 8.88 -2.04
C LEU A 98 9.63 9.51 -3.35
N ILE A 99 8.67 9.91 -4.17
CA ILE A 99 8.93 10.61 -5.42
C ILE A 99 8.96 12.11 -5.18
N LEU A 100 10.08 12.71 -5.50
CA LEU A 100 10.28 14.14 -5.50
C LEU A 100 10.03 14.66 -6.93
N THR A 101 9.09 15.58 -7.10
CA THR A 101 8.72 16.09 -8.42
C THR A 101 9.03 17.58 -8.53
N ALA A 102 9.79 17.93 -9.54
CA ALA A 102 9.95 19.31 -9.97
C ALA A 102 8.99 19.58 -11.14
N THR A 103 8.10 20.55 -10.98
CA THR A 103 7.11 20.92 -12.00
C THR A 103 7.38 22.32 -12.54
N SER A 104 7.52 22.42 -13.84
CA SER A 104 7.66 23.67 -14.60
C SER A 104 6.29 24.18 -15.02
N THR A 105 6.08 25.48 -14.97
CA THR A 105 4.84 26.12 -15.43
C THR A 105 4.57 25.93 -16.92
N GLN A 106 5.60 25.62 -17.70
CA GLN A 106 5.46 25.34 -19.14
C GLN A 106 6.69 24.58 -19.66
N ALA A 107 6.54 23.96 -20.80
CA ALA A 107 7.62 23.29 -21.51
C ALA A 107 8.63 24.30 -22.07
N ALA A 108 9.89 23.91 -22.21
CA ALA A 108 10.93 24.70 -22.82
C ALA A 108 11.69 23.85 -23.87
N ASP A 109 12.30 24.51 -24.83
CA ASP A 109 13.15 23.87 -25.85
C ASP A 109 14.49 23.35 -25.30
N GLU A 110 14.85 23.82 -24.11
CA GLU A 110 16.07 23.46 -23.36
C GLU A 110 15.69 22.72 -22.08
N ALA A 111 16.49 21.74 -21.71
CA ALA A 111 16.32 21.05 -20.45
C ALA A 111 16.59 21.99 -19.25
N ILE A 112 15.75 21.86 -18.21
CA ILE A 112 15.89 22.61 -16.96
C ILE A 112 16.55 21.68 -15.93
N THR A 113 17.67 22.13 -15.35
CA THR A 113 18.32 21.43 -14.24
C THR A 113 17.93 22.09 -12.94
N VAL A 114 17.41 21.28 -12.03
CA VAL A 114 16.98 21.68 -10.68
C VAL A 114 17.96 21.05 -9.69
N VAL A 115 18.79 21.87 -9.06
CA VAL A 115 19.77 21.42 -8.08
C VAL A 115 19.08 21.31 -6.72
N ILE A 116 19.18 20.13 -6.13
CA ILE A 116 18.59 19.80 -4.84
C ILE A 116 19.61 19.99 -3.73
N GLY A 117 19.15 20.41 -2.58
CA GLY A 117 19.93 20.50 -1.36
C GLY A 117 19.12 20.13 -0.14
N THR A 118 19.79 19.63 0.87
CA THR A 118 19.20 19.15 2.12
C THR A 118 19.61 20.07 3.28
N SER A 119 18.83 20.09 4.36
CA SER A 119 19.13 20.90 5.54
C SER A 119 20.24 20.26 6.40
N VAL A 120 20.83 21.06 7.27
CA VAL A 120 21.78 20.56 8.26
C VAL A 120 21.08 20.51 9.62
N GLY A 121 20.96 19.32 10.20
CA GLY A 121 20.45 19.15 11.56
C GLY A 121 19.15 18.34 11.71
N GLY A 122 18.70 17.72 10.64
CA GLY A 122 17.69 16.65 10.66
C GLY A 122 18.34 15.31 10.37
N ALA A 123 17.67 14.49 9.58
CA ALA A 123 18.23 13.24 9.05
C ALA A 123 19.50 13.46 8.24
N THR A 124 20.41 12.50 8.24
CA THR A 124 21.73 12.58 7.64
C THR A 124 21.78 11.85 6.30
N GLU A 125 22.06 12.59 5.23
CA GLU A 125 22.27 12.00 3.90
C GLU A 125 23.40 10.95 3.91
N GLY A 126 23.13 9.80 3.33
CA GLY A 126 24.05 8.67 3.29
C GLY A 126 23.99 7.74 4.52
N THR A 127 23.26 8.13 5.56
CA THR A 127 22.98 7.31 6.74
C THR A 127 21.48 6.98 6.80
N ASP A 128 20.63 8.01 6.88
CA ASP A 128 19.20 7.86 7.09
C ASP A 128 18.41 7.84 5.78
N TYR A 129 19.02 8.33 4.71
CA TYR A 129 18.49 8.25 3.35
C TYR A 129 19.61 8.30 2.32
N ALA A 130 19.37 7.74 1.13
CA ALA A 130 20.33 7.75 0.03
C ALA A 130 20.51 9.16 -0.55
N VAL A 131 21.69 9.41 -1.13
CA VAL A 131 22.01 10.68 -1.81
C VAL A 131 20.94 11.02 -2.85
N ILE A 132 20.33 12.19 -2.74
CA ILE A 132 19.31 12.67 -3.66
C ILE A 132 19.98 13.24 -4.92
N SER A 133 19.56 12.78 -6.07
CA SER A 133 20.06 13.30 -7.35
C SER A 133 19.42 14.63 -7.70
N ASP A 134 20.14 15.49 -8.42
CA ASP A 134 19.54 16.66 -9.07
C ASP A 134 18.47 16.21 -10.09
N ILE A 135 17.41 17.01 -10.22
CA ILE A 135 16.30 16.71 -11.13
C ILE A 135 16.54 17.41 -12.47
N THR A 136 16.32 16.67 -13.55
CA THR A 136 16.32 17.24 -14.90
C THR A 136 14.90 17.17 -15.48
N ILE A 137 14.33 18.32 -15.80
CA ILE A 137 13.12 18.40 -16.64
C ILE A 137 13.62 18.43 -18.07
N ALA A 138 13.29 17.42 -18.84
CA ALA A 138 13.76 17.30 -20.22
C ALA A 138 13.17 18.39 -21.13
N ALA A 139 13.87 18.76 -22.19
CA ALA A 139 13.31 19.65 -23.19
C ALA A 139 11.95 19.11 -23.70
N GLY A 140 10.96 19.98 -23.78
CA GLY A 140 9.59 19.66 -24.14
C GLY A 140 8.73 19.07 -23.01
N ALA A 141 9.32 18.73 -21.87
CA ALA A 141 8.59 18.25 -20.70
C ALA A 141 8.27 19.38 -19.71
N THR A 142 7.28 19.13 -18.84
CA THR A 142 6.94 20.03 -17.73
C THR A 142 7.27 19.45 -16.37
N THR A 143 7.68 18.20 -16.28
CA THR A 143 8.03 17.54 -15.00
C THR A 143 9.34 16.76 -15.10
N GLY A 144 10.01 16.66 -13.97
CA GLY A 144 11.15 15.77 -13.75
C GLY A 144 11.12 15.26 -12.33
N THR A 145 11.71 14.10 -12.07
CA THR A 145 11.63 13.44 -10.77
C THR A 145 13.01 13.03 -10.24
N ALA A 146 13.10 12.93 -8.91
CA ALA A 146 14.16 12.24 -8.19
C ALA A 146 13.51 11.35 -7.12
N ILE A 147 14.30 10.49 -6.52
CA ILE A 147 13.84 9.56 -5.47
C ILE A 147 14.47 9.98 -4.15
N PHE A 148 13.63 10.05 -3.12
CA PHE A 148 14.07 10.04 -1.73
C PHE A 148 13.92 8.62 -1.21
N ASN A 149 15.02 7.92 -1.00
CA ASN A 149 15.07 6.54 -0.55
C ASN A 149 15.52 6.52 0.91
N PRO A 150 14.62 6.26 1.87
CA PRO A 150 14.99 6.12 3.27
C PRO A 150 15.87 4.88 3.46
N THR A 151 16.76 4.92 4.42
CA THR A 151 17.70 3.83 4.69
C THR A 151 17.46 3.30 6.08
N ALA A 152 17.01 2.05 6.17
CA ALA A 152 16.86 1.37 7.44
C ALA A 152 18.21 1.11 8.07
N ASP A 153 18.35 1.42 9.34
CA ASP A 153 19.49 1.03 10.13
C ASP A 153 19.08 0.37 11.47
N THR A 154 19.99 0.25 12.40
CA THR A 154 19.77 -0.45 13.67
C THR A 154 19.82 0.49 14.88
N VAL A 155 19.94 1.78 14.65
CA VAL A 155 20.04 2.80 15.68
C VAL A 155 18.68 3.47 15.84
N ASN A 156 18.13 3.50 17.03
CA ASN A 156 16.89 4.24 17.28
C ASN A 156 17.24 5.70 17.54
N GLU A 157 17.08 6.54 16.58
CA GLU A 157 17.38 7.98 16.62
C GLU A 157 16.11 8.81 16.88
N GLY A 158 14.95 8.19 16.83
CA GLY A 158 13.65 8.85 16.92
C GLY A 158 13.21 9.41 15.56
N SER A 159 12.04 10.04 15.50
CA SER A 159 11.59 10.66 14.26
C SER A 159 12.42 11.88 13.91
N GLU A 160 12.97 11.91 12.73
CA GLU A 160 13.79 12.98 12.20
C GLU A 160 13.10 13.67 11.03
N THR A 161 13.42 14.92 10.81
CA THR A 161 12.81 15.68 9.71
C THR A 161 13.88 16.32 8.86
N GLU A 162 13.86 15.99 7.57
CA GLU A 162 14.71 16.60 6.57
C GLU A 162 13.94 17.65 5.76
N THR A 163 14.59 18.77 5.50
CA THR A 163 14.06 19.77 4.57
C THR A 163 14.83 19.69 3.27
N VAL A 164 14.19 19.20 2.25
CA VAL A 164 14.74 19.12 0.89
C VAL A 164 14.32 20.38 0.11
N SER A 165 15.27 21.06 -0.52
CA SER A 165 15.03 22.37 -1.13
C SER A 165 15.63 22.45 -2.52
N ILE A 166 15.01 23.24 -3.39
CA ILE A 166 15.65 23.73 -4.61
C ILE A 166 16.68 24.77 -4.21
N THR A 167 17.95 24.50 -4.47
CA THR A 167 19.05 25.44 -4.22
C THR A 167 19.34 26.34 -5.42
N SER A 168 19.14 25.81 -6.63
CA SER A 168 19.24 26.60 -7.87
C SER A 168 18.47 25.91 -9.00
N VAL A 169 18.07 26.72 -9.97
CA VAL A 169 17.48 26.27 -11.23
C VAL A 169 18.31 26.89 -12.37
N SER A 170 18.57 26.12 -13.40
CA SER A 170 19.29 26.58 -14.58
C SER A 170 18.78 25.93 -15.84
N GLY A 171 18.90 26.62 -16.98
CA GLY A 171 18.29 26.25 -18.26
C GLY A 171 17.01 27.02 -18.51
N ALA A 172 16.71 27.33 -19.76
CA ALA A 172 15.49 28.02 -20.22
C ALA A 172 15.14 29.33 -19.47
N ASP A 173 16.13 30.08 -19.02
CA ASP A 173 15.94 31.28 -18.18
C ASP A 173 15.04 31.04 -16.95
N SER A 174 14.91 29.80 -16.53
CA SER A 174 14.00 29.37 -15.49
C SER A 174 14.33 29.92 -14.09
N THR A 175 13.31 30.12 -13.28
CA THR A 175 13.43 30.57 -11.89
C THR A 175 12.55 29.72 -10.99
N THR A 176 12.83 29.73 -9.70
CA THR A 176 11.96 29.07 -8.71
C THR A 176 10.69 29.89 -8.46
N SER A 177 9.54 29.23 -8.31
CA SER A 177 8.31 29.87 -7.90
C SER A 177 7.50 28.92 -7.00
N GLY A 178 6.62 29.51 -6.18
CA GLY A 178 5.78 28.74 -5.29
C GLY A 178 6.59 27.96 -4.24
N THR A 179 6.30 26.69 -4.10
CA THR A 179 7.01 25.81 -3.16
C THR A 179 8.41 25.51 -3.69
N SER A 180 9.43 25.92 -2.94
CA SER A 180 10.82 25.66 -3.23
C SER A 180 11.50 24.75 -2.20
N SER A 181 10.76 24.31 -1.17
CA SER A 181 11.22 23.37 -0.16
C SER A 181 10.05 22.51 0.30
N ILE A 182 10.36 21.27 0.63
CA ILE A 182 9.45 20.26 1.16
C ILE A 182 10.03 19.71 2.45
N SER A 183 9.17 19.17 3.32
CA SER A 183 9.57 18.58 4.58
C SER A 183 9.27 17.08 4.55
N ILE A 184 10.27 16.26 4.80
CA ILE A 184 10.13 14.81 4.88
C ILE A 184 10.47 14.37 6.30
N THR A 185 9.51 13.75 6.99
CA THR A 185 9.75 13.15 8.29
C THR A 185 10.05 11.68 8.09
N ILE A 186 11.27 11.26 8.43
CA ILE A 186 11.63 9.86 8.56
C ILE A 186 11.26 9.45 9.97
N ASN A 187 10.30 8.55 10.08
CA ASN A 187 9.97 7.95 11.35
C ASN A 187 10.87 6.75 11.55
N GLU A 188 11.44 6.65 12.72
CA GLU A 188 11.95 5.38 13.13
C GLU A 188 10.86 4.35 12.95
N TYR A 189 11.17 3.29 12.22
CA TYR A 189 10.41 2.08 12.28
C TYR A 189 10.39 1.67 13.74
N ALA A 190 9.33 2.13 14.41
CA ALA A 190 9.22 1.98 15.86
C ALA A 190 9.42 0.53 16.17
N LEU A 191 10.62 0.24 16.64
CA LEU A 191 11.07 -1.08 16.93
C LEU A 191 10.12 -1.70 17.93
N ARG A 192 8.88 -2.08 17.39
CA ARG A 192 8.38 -3.35 17.78
C ARG A 192 7.84 -3.35 19.19
N THR A 193 6.84 -2.57 19.42
CA THR A 193 5.85 -3.02 20.39
C THR A 193 5.22 -4.27 19.76
N GLY A 194 5.61 -5.42 20.23
CA GLY A 194 4.96 -6.67 19.83
C GLY A 194 3.48 -6.57 20.14
N THR A 195 2.68 -7.42 19.50
CA THR A 195 1.25 -7.46 19.77
C THR A 195 0.99 -7.54 21.28
N ALA A 196 0.11 -6.65 21.76
CA ALA A 196 -0.35 -6.71 23.13
C ALA A 196 -1.34 -7.86 23.36
N PHE A 197 -1.88 -8.41 22.28
CA PHE A 197 -2.94 -9.41 22.30
C PHE A 197 -2.40 -10.81 22.61
N THR A 198 -3.15 -11.55 23.40
CA THR A 198 -2.91 -12.95 23.72
C THR A 198 -4.14 -13.77 23.36
N GLU A 199 -3.93 -14.97 22.89
CA GLU A 199 -5.00 -15.89 22.50
C GLU A 199 -5.92 -16.20 23.67
N GLY A 200 -7.23 -16.22 23.40
CA GLY A 200 -8.26 -16.63 24.35
C GLY A 200 -8.32 -18.14 24.52
N THR A 201 -9.21 -18.58 25.39
CA THR A 201 -9.43 -20.00 25.66
C THR A 201 -10.31 -20.65 24.58
N SER A 202 -10.23 -21.98 24.44
CA SER A 202 -11.16 -22.73 23.56
C SER A 202 -12.63 -22.46 23.92
N ALA A 203 -12.95 -22.26 25.19
CA ALA A 203 -14.31 -21.92 25.61
C ALA A 203 -14.78 -20.54 25.10
N SER A 204 -13.87 -19.55 24.98
CA SER A 204 -14.19 -18.26 24.38
C SER A 204 -14.38 -18.37 22.86
N GLN A 205 -13.59 -19.18 22.17
CA GLN A 205 -13.74 -19.48 20.75
C GLN A 205 -15.07 -20.18 20.47
N ASP A 206 -15.44 -21.18 21.27
CA ASP A 206 -16.72 -21.89 21.17
C ASP A 206 -17.92 -20.95 21.42
N ALA A 207 -17.78 -20.00 22.33
CA ALA A 207 -18.81 -18.99 22.60
C ALA A 207 -19.04 -18.07 21.39
N ILE A 208 -17.95 -17.66 20.70
CA ILE A 208 -18.02 -16.86 19.46
C ILE A 208 -18.77 -17.66 18.38
N LYS A 209 -18.37 -18.87 18.12
CA LYS A 209 -18.99 -19.74 17.09
C LYS A 209 -20.45 -20.07 17.36
N SER A 210 -20.86 -20.09 18.60
CA SER A 210 -22.25 -20.36 18.99
C SER A 210 -23.15 -19.13 18.99
N ALA A 211 -22.62 -17.94 18.75
CA ALA A 211 -23.41 -16.72 18.67
C ALA A 211 -24.30 -16.72 17.41
N ALA A 212 -25.57 -16.27 17.57
CA ALA A 212 -26.53 -16.30 16.48
C ALA A 212 -26.10 -15.50 15.26
N ASN A 213 -25.49 -14.32 15.47
CA ASN A 213 -25.01 -13.47 14.41
C ASN A 213 -23.75 -14.01 13.68
N TRP A 214 -23.01 -14.90 14.31
CA TRP A 214 -21.96 -15.68 13.68
C TRP A 214 -22.57 -16.74 12.75
N ILE A 215 -23.45 -17.58 13.32
CA ILE A 215 -24.10 -18.67 12.58
C ILE A 215 -24.92 -18.14 11.39
N ASN A 216 -25.49 -16.97 11.53
CA ASN A 216 -26.32 -16.35 10.49
C ASN A 216 -25.55 -15.93 9.22
N LEU A 217 -24.22 -15.88 9.24
CA LEU A 217 -23.44 -15.59 8.03
C LEU A 217 -23.70 -16.61 6.92
N GLU A 218 -23.89 -17.88 7.29
CA GLU A 218 -24.25 -18.90 6.31
C GLU A 218 -25.70 -18.69 5.85
N GLY A 219 -25.86 -18.47 4.54
CA GLY A 219 -27.19 -18.36 3.94
C GLY A 219 -28.00 -19.66 4.07
N SER A 220 -29.30 -19.53 3.99
CA SER A 220 -30.24 -20.68 4.16
C SER A 220 -30.03 -21.81 3.14
N SER A 221 -29.36 -21.57 2.05
CA SER A 221 -29.01 -22.52 1.00
C SER A 221 -27.56 -23.02 1.07
N SER A 222 -26.75 -22.54 2.02
CA SER A 222 -25.41 -23.04 2.23
C SER A 222 -25.43 -24.53 2.52
N THR A 223 -24.58 -25.27 1.82
CA THR A 223 -24.41 -26.73 2.01
C THR A 223 -23.01 -27.05 2.51
N GLY A 224 -22.19 -26.01 2.74
CA GLY A 224 -20.83 -26.11 3.28
C GLY A 224 -20.86 -26.76 4.67
N SER A 225 -19.81 -27.50 4.99
CA SER A 225 -19.65 -28.15 6.29
C SER A 225 -18.74 -27.35 7.22
N VAL A 226 -18.11 -26.30 6.73
CA VAL A 226 -17.22 -25.41 7.48
C VAL A 226 -17.63 -23.97 7.24
N HIS A 227 -17.83 -23.25 8.32
CA HIS A 227 -18.22 -21.85 8.27
C HIS A 227 -17.10 -20.98 7.63
N PRO A 228 -17.42 -20.03 6.72
CA PRO A 228 -16.41 -19.22 6.00
C PRO A 228 -15.41 -18.50 6.93
N TYR A 229 -15.88 -17.97 8.06
CA TYR A 229 -14.99 -17.34 9.05
C TYR A 229 -14.11 -18.36 9.79
N GLU A 230 -14.54 -19.61 9.96
CA GLU A 230 -13.72 -20.67 10.55
C GLU A 230 -12.60 -21.11 9.59
N LEU A 231 -12.84 -21.06 8.27
CA LEU A 231 -11.77 -21.31 7.27
C LEU A 231 -10.62 -20.32 7.41
N MET A 232 -10.94 -19.05 7.76
CA MET A 232 -9.98 -17.97 7.98
C MET A 232 -9.52 -17.86 9.44
N ASN A 233 -9.98 -18.76 10.33
CA ASN A 233 -9.71 -18.75 11.78
C ASN A 233 -10.13 -17.47 12.51
N ILE A 234 -11.16 -16.77 12.06
CA ILE A 234 -11.66 -15.52 12.69
C ILE A 234 -12.21 -15.78 14.10
N ASP A 235 -12.79 -16.95 14.36
CA ASP A 235 -13.24 -17.39 15.69
C ASP A 235 -12.11 -17.35 16.73
N LYS A 236 -10.93 -17.83 16.32
CA LYS A 236 -9.72 -17.74 17.16
C LYS A 236 -9.27 -16.31 17.34
N VAL A 237 -9.22 -15.55 16.24
CA VAL A 237 -8.77 -14.14 16.25
C VAL A 237 -9.62 -13.29 17.17
N HIS A 238 -10.93 -13.38 17.10
CA HIS A 238 -11.85 -12.63 17.99
C HIS A 238 -11.69 -13.00 19.47
N SER A 239 -11.11 -14.17 19.78
CA SER A 239 -10.82 -14.57 21.17
C SER A 239 -9.58 -13.88 21.73
N PHE A 240 -8.70 -13.32 20.90
CA PHE A 240 -7.50 -12.59 21.35
C PHE A 240 -7.89 -11.35 22.14
N THR A 241 -7.16 -11.07 23.22
CA THR A 241 -7.39 -9.89 24.07
C THR A 241 -6.07 -9.31 24.58
N ASP A 242 -6.04 -7.99 24.73
CA ASP A 242 -4.98 -7.27 25.44
C ASP A 242 -5.26 -7.11 26.95
N GLY A 243 -6.37 -7.69 27.42
CA GLY A 243 -6.88 -7.56 28.78
C GLY A 243 -7.89 -6.41 28.95
N THR A 244 -8.07 -5.58 27.93
CA THR A 244 -9.06 -4.48 27.90
C THR A 244 -10.03 -4.64 26.74
N ASN A 245 -9.50 -4.87 25.55
CA ASN A 245 -10.26 -5.03 24.32
C ASN A 245 -10.01 -6.42 23.72
N ASN A 246 -11.00 -6.93 23.03
CA ASN A 246 -10.81 -8.04 22.12
C ASN A 246 -10.25 -7.55 20.77
N LEU A 247 -9.69 -8.46 20.01
CA LEU A 247 -9.18 -8.18 18.68
C LEU A 247 -10.34 -8.21 17.67
N THR A 248 -11.02 -7.09 17.54
CA THR A 248 -12.28 -6.92 16.80
C THR A 248 -12.30 -5.67 15.91
N GLY A 249 -11.13 -5.02 15.72
CA GLY A 249 -10.98 -3.83 14.88
C GLY A 249 -11.09 -2.51 15.65
N VAL A 250 -11.09 -2.53 16.99
CA VAL A 250 -11.18 -1.31 17.82
C VAL A 250 -10.10 -0.30 17.41
N GLY A 251 -10.53 0.93 17.11
CA GLY A 251 -9.65 2.04 16.73
C GLY A 251 -9.11 1.97 15.32
N GLN A 252 -9.55 1.01 14.51
CA GLN A 252 -9.21 0.91 13.09
C GLN A 252 -10.31 1.53 12.24
N VAL A 253 -9.95 2.00 11.05
CA VAL A 253 -10.86 2.59 10.08
C VAL A 253 -10.74 1.81 8.77
N ILE A 254 -11.88 1.39 8.21
CA ILE A 254 -11.95 0.69 6.92
C ILE A 254 -12.64 1.61 5.91
N HIS A 255 -12.01 1.84 4.77
CA HIS A 255 -12.64 2.51 3.64
C HIS A 255 -13.38 1.51 2.77
N ILE A 256 -14.65 1.79 2.48
CA ILE A 256 -15.51 1.03 1.56
C ILE A 256 -15.84 1.93 0.37
N ALA A 257 -15.25 1.63 -0.78
CA ALA A 257 -15.60 2.25 -2.05
C ALA A 257 -16.62 1.37 -2.78
N ASP A 258 -17.89 1.78 -2.79
CA ASP A 258 -18.98 0.96 -3.32
C ASP A 258 -20.18 1.81 -3.78
N PHE A 259 -21.18 1.14 -4.34
CA PHE A 259 -22.35 1.78 -4.92
C PHE A 259 -23.50 1.93 -3.89
N ASN A 260 -24.11 3.11 -3.84
CA ASN A 260 -25.36 3.37 -3.10
C ASN A 260 -25.30 2.95 -1.63
N CYS A 261 -24.33 3.45 -0.87
CA CYS A 261 -24.23 3.19 0.55
C CYS A 261 -25.38 3.86 1.33
N ASP A 262 -26.02 3.10 2.23
CA ASP A 262 -27.07 3.58 3.15
C ASP A 262 -26.63 3.36 4.60
N ASP A 263 -26.29 4.43 5.28
CA ASP A 263 -25.74 4.41 6.65
C ASP A 263 -26.82 4.23 7.74
N SER A 264 -28.08 4.06 7.36
CA SER A 264 -29.18 3.88 8.30
C SER A 264 -29.38 2.43 8.78
N HIS A 265 -28.64 1.46 8.24
CA HIS A 265 -28.74 0.04 8.59
C HIS A 265 -28.11 -0.24 9.97
N GLU A 266 -28.65 -1.24 10.71
CA GLU A 266 -28.18 -1.59 12.05
C GLU A 266 -26.71 -2.06 12.10
N ILE A 267 -26.13 -2.52 10.98
CA ILE A 267 -24.72 -2.91 10.89
C ILE A 267 -23.76 -1.76 11.22
N TYR A 268 -24.23 -0.52 11.14
CA TYR A 268 -23.46 0.68 11.42
C TYR A 268 -23.62 1.18 12.87
N ASN A 269 -24.37 0.48 13.71
CA ASN A 269 -24.51 0.86 15.12
C ASN A 269 -23.15 0.79 15.83
N ASN A 270 -23.00 1.63 16.86
CA ASN A 270 -21.84 1.69 17.75
C ASN A 270 -20.48 2.00 17.08
N LYS A 271 -20.46 2.54 15.90
CA LYS A 271 -19.23 2.95 15.20
C LYS A 271 -19.35 4.34 14.57
N THR A 272 -18.21 4.94 14.30
CA THR A 272 -18.13 6.20 13.55
C THR A 272 -18.21 5.92 12.07
N ILE A 273 -19.09 6.63 11.37
CA ILE A 273 -19.21 6.55 9.92
C ILE A 273 -18.85 7.91 9.33
N TYR A 274 -17.86 7.93 8.45
CA TYR A 274 -17.46 9.09 7.67
C TYR A 274 -18.02 8.91 6.26
N ASN A 275 -19.06 9.67 5.93
CA ASN A 275 -19.68 9.62 4.62
C ASN A 275 -18.97 10.60 3.68
N LEU A 276 -18.47 10.10 2.57
CA LEU A 276 -17.88 10.89 1.49
C LEU A 276 -18.93 11.08 0.40
N ASP A 277 -19.51 12.30 0.39
CA ASP A 277 -20.45 12.76 -0.63
C ASP A 277 -19.73 13.86 -1.43
N ASN A 278 -19.32 13.55 -2.65
CA ASN A 278 -18.57 14.47 -3.50
C ASN A 278 -19.43 15.55 -4.15
N GLY A 279 -20.74 15.63 -3.83
CA GLY A 279 -21.65 16.72 -4.25
C GLY A 279 -21.89 16.79 -5.76
N GLY A 280 -21.62 15.71 -6.49
CA GLY A 280 -21.82 15.62 -7.93
C GLY A 280 -23.29 15.55 -8.33
N VAL A 281 -23.63 16.07 -9.53
CA VAL A 281 -24.98 15.99 -10.09
C VAL A 281 -25.28 14.54 -10.50
N GLY A 282 -26.03 13.83 -9.67
CA GLY A 282 -26.38 12.42 -9.90
C GLY A 282 -25.89 11.46 -8.82
N GLU A 283 -25.16 11.96 -7.82
CA GLU A 283 -24.82 11.15 -6.65
C GLU A 283 -26.08 10.78 -5.88
N SER A 284 -26.14 9.49 -5.50
CA SER A 284 -27.15 9.04 -4.57
C SER A 284 -26.80 9.61 -3.21
N THR A 285 -27.69 10.45 -2.69
CA THR A 285 -27.58 10.90 -1.30
C THR A 285 -27.51 9.69 -0.38
N PHE A 286 -26.57 9.69 0.57
CA PHE A 286 -26.60 8.75 1.70
C PHE A 286 -28.02 8.82 2.30
N GLY A 287 -28.74 7.71 2.28
CA GLY A 287 -30.08 7.61 2.82
C GLY A 287 -31.11 7.11 1.82
N ALA A 288 -31.74 5.99 2.16
CA ALA A 288 -32.82 5.32 1.45
C ALA A 288 -32.44 4.78 0.06
N ALA A 289 -31.51 3.81 0.02
CA ALA A 289 -31.35 2.94 -1.14
C ALA A 289 -32.73 2.40 -1.60
N THR A 290 -33.03 2.58 -2.87
CA THR A 290 -34.23 1.94 -3.45
C THR A 290 -34.02 0.42 -3.42
N SER A 291 -35.08 -0.35 -3.37
CA SER A 291 -35.13 -1.78 -3.08
C SER A 291 -34.28 -2.73 -3.96
N SER A 292 -33.41 -2.22 -4.82
CA SER A 292 -32.56 -2.99 -5.74
C SER A 292 -31.05 -2.87 -5.48
N ASP A 293 -30.60 -1.91 -4.67
CA ASP A 293 -29.16 -1.59 -4.55
C ASP A 293 -28.72 -1.67 -3.09
N SER A 294 -28.46 -2.90 -2.62
CA SER A 294 -27.96 -3.15 -1.25
C SER A 294 -26.53 -3.67 -1.23
N HIS A 295 -25.76 -3.45 -2.32
CA HIS A 295 -24.44 -4.03 -2.46
C HIS A 295 -23.47 -3.44 -1.42
N CYS A 296 -23.40 -2.12 -1.26
CA CYS A 296 -22.54 -1.48 -0.28
C CYS A 296 -22.83 -1.94 1.16
N GLN A 297 -24.12 -2.10 1.55
CA GLN A 297 -24.48 -2.58 2.89
C GLN A 297 -23.99 -4.01 3.13
N PHE A 298 -24.07 -4.87 2.10
CA PHE A 298 -23.57 -6.23 2.19
C PHE A 298 -22.04 -6.22 2.35
N VAL A 299 -21.33 -5.45 1.52
CA VAL A 299 -19.88 -5.29 1.57
C VAL A 299 -19.43 -4.74 2.93
N ALA A 300 -20.05 -3.64 3.40
CA ALA A 300 -19.75 -3.06 4.70
C ALA A 300 -20.05 -4.02 5.86
N ASN A 301 -21.10 -4.83 5.74
CA ASN A 301 -21.43 -5.86 6.73
C ASN A 301 -20.33 -6.92 6.83
N MET A 302 -19.85 -7.44 5.69
CA MET A 302 -18.78 -8.45 5.70
C MET A 302 -17.50 -7.91 6.32
N ALA A 303 -17.14 -6.64 6.03
CA ALA A 303 -15.96 -6.02 6.61
C ALA A 303 -16.11 -5.76 8.11
N ALA A 304 -17.20 -5.09 8.52
CA ALA A 304 -17.32 -4.48 9.83
C ALA A 304 -18.74 -4.41 10.39
N GLY A 305 -19.65 -5.32 10.01
CA GLY A 305 -21.00 -5.34 10.59
C GLY A 305 -20.96 -5.43 12.12
N ASP A 306 -21.74 -4.56 12.80
CA ASP A 306 -21.77 -4.47 14.28
C ASP A 306 -22.05 -5.82 14.95
N SER A 307 -21.42 -6.05 16.09
CA SER A 307 -21.54 -7.29 16.87
C SER A 307 -22.96 -7.58 17.37
N ASN A 308 -23.87 -6.61 17.36
CA ASN A 308 -25.28 -6.80 17.72
C ASN A 308 -26.21 -6.88 16.49
N ALA A 309 -25.67 -6.76 15.28
CA ALA A 309 -26.43 -6.97 14.05
C ALA A 309 -26.78 -8.44 13.83
N ASP A 310 -27.69 -8.74 12.90
CA ASP A 310 -28.10 -10.11 12.59
C ASP A 310 -26.97 -10.95 11.97
N VAL A 311 -26.00 -10.31 11.32
CA VAL A 311 -24.74 -10.91 10.83
C VAL A 311 -23.56 -10.03 11.27
N VAL A 312 -22.59 -10.65 11.96
CA VAL A 312 -21.40 -9.97 12.43
C VAL A 312 -20.36 -9.86 11.31
N GLY A 313 -19.68 -8.72 11.20
CA GLY A 313 -18.53 -8.55 10.30
C GLY A 313 -17.23 -9.10 10.86
N VAL A 314 -16.20 -9.17 10.03
CA VAL A 314 -14.86 -9.65 10.44
C VAL A 314 -14.22 -8.70 11.44
N ALA A 315 -14.37 -7.38 11.29
CA ALA A 315 -13.87 -6.36 12.22
C ALA A 315 -15.03 -5.53 12.82
N PRO A 316 -15.89 -6.12 13.68
CA PRO A 316 -17.18 -5.53 14.06
C PRO A 316 -17.05 -4.20 14.83
N ASP A 317 -15.92 -3.89 15.42
CA ASP A 317 -15.68 -2.65 16.17
C ASP A 317 -14.84 -1.62 15.38
N ALA A 318 -14.55 -1.88 14.10
CA ALA A 318 -13.88 -0.90 13.24
C ALA A 318 -14.86 0.20 12.80
N ASP A 319 -14.35 1.43 12.72
CA ASP A 319 -15.04 2.56 12.09
C ASP A 319 -14.98 2.47 10.56
N LEU A 320 -15.85 3.19 9.86
CA LEU A 320 -15.95 3.12 8.41
C LEU A 320 -15.85 4.50 7.76
N VAL A 321 -15.17 4.55 6.62
CA VAL A 321 -15.32 5.61 5.62
C VAL A 321 -16.10 5.02 4.46
N LEU A 322 -17.24 5.57 4.13
CA LEU A 322 -18.09 5.12 3.04
C LEU A 322 -18.00 6.10 1.87
N SER A 323 -17.53 5.61 0.72
CA SER A 323 -17.60 6.34 -0.55
C SER A 323 -18.75 5.78 -1.36
N SER A 324 -19.80 6.56 -1.52
CA SER A 324 -20.95 6.18 -2.33
C SER A 324 -20.70 6.54 -3.79
N ILE A 325 -20.29 5.56 -4.57
CA ILE A 325 -20.04 5.72 -6.00
C ILE A 325 -21.38 5.71 -6.74
N PRO A 326 -21.66 6.68 -7.62
CA PRO A 326 -22.90 6.67 -8.40
C PRO A 326 -22.95 5.47 -9.36
N ASN A 327 -24.06 4.73 -9.33
CA ASN A 327 -24.31 3.64 -10.29
C ASN A 327 -24.89 4.16 -11.64
N THR A 328 -24.61 5.41 -11.98
CA THR A 328 -25.13 6.03 -13.21
C THR A 328 -23.96 6.34 -14.14
N GLU A 329 -23.90 5.62 -15.23
CA GLU A 329 -22.88 5.82 -16.27
C GLU A 329 -22.79 7.28 -16.73
N GLY A 330 -21.56 7.80 -16.83
CA GLY A 330 -21.26 9.12 -17.40
C GLY A 330 -21.30 10.32 -16.46
N THR A 331 -21.48 10.12 -15.15
CA THR A 331 -21.45 11.21 -14.15
C THR A 331 -20.27 11.13 -13.20
N PHE A 332 -19.40 10.13 -13.34
CA PHE A 332 -18.35 9.80 -12.41
C PHE A 332 -16.97 9.83 -13.09
N SER A 333 -15.98 10.39 -12.41
CA SER A 333 -14.59 10.50 -12.87
C SER A 333 -13.64 9.74 -11.94
N MET A 334 -12.51 9.27 -12.46
CA MET A 334 -11.43 8.72 -11.63
C MET A 334 -10.86 9.74 -10.63
N ASP A 335 -11.04 11.03 -10.87
CA ASP A 335 -10.71 12.09 -9.90
C ASP A 335 -11.56 11.99 -8.61
N ASP A 336 -12.82 11.54 -8.71
CA ASP A 336 -13.69 11.36 -7.53
C ASP A 336 -13.16 10.20 -6.66
N TYR A 337 -12.81 9.05 -7.27
CA TYR A 337 -12.15 7.95 -6.53
C TYR A 337 -10.81 8.37 -5.91
N ALA A 338 -10.03 9.20 -6.59
CA ALA A 338 -8.78 9.73 -6.06
C ALA A 338 -9.03 10.60 -4.83
N SER A 339 -10.02 11.50 -4.91
CA SER A 339 -10.43 12.36 -3.79
C SER A 339 -10.93 11.55 -2.59
N ASP A 340 -11.68 10.48 -2.84
CA ASP A 340 -12.18 9.58 -1.79
C ASP A 340 -11.05 8.82 -1.10
N LEU A 341 -10.08 8.31 -1.86
CA LEU A 341 -8.88 7.67 -1.29
C LEU A 341 -8.06 8.63 -0.42
N ASP A 342 -7.86 9.87 -0.88
CA ASP A 342 -7.15 10.89 -0.10
C ASP A 342 -7.92 11.26 1.17
N SER A 343 -9.24 11.33 1.10
CA SER A 343 -10.11 11.57 2.26
C SER A 343 -10.08 10.38 3.23
N ALA A 344 -10.16 9.15 2.73
CA ALA A 344 -10.06 7.93 3.54
C ALA A 344 -8.71 7.85 4.26
N ARG A 345 -7.62 8.20 3.57
CA ARG A 345 -6.29 8.33 4.17
C ARG A 345 -6.27 9.37 5.28
N ALA A 346 -6.89 10.53 5.08
CA ALA A 346 -6.97 11.59 6.08
C ALA A 346 -7.78 11.19 7.33
N TYR A 347 -8.77 10.31 7.17
CA TYR A 347 -9.51 9.70 8.28
C TYR A 347 -8.78 8.52 8.94
N GLY A 348 -7.60 8.16 8.47
CA GLY A 348 -6.77 7.10 9.05
C GLY A 348 -7.18 5.69 8.63
N ALA A 349 -7.78 5.54 7.45
CA ALA A 349 -8.13 4.22 6.94
C ALA A 349 -6.87 3.35 6.73
N VAL A 350 -6.88 2.15 7.33
CA VAL A 350 -5.81 1.16 7.25
C VAL A 350 -6.00 0.19 6.08
N VAL A 351 -7.14 0.23 5.43
CA VAL A 351 -7.46 -0.57 4.25
C VAL A 351 -8.51 0.13 3.41
N SER A 352 -8.40 0.03 2.08
CA SER A 352 -9.42 0.44 1.12
C SER A 352 -9.98 -0.80 0.43
N ASN A 353 -11.24 -1.08 0.66
CA ASN A 353 -11.99 -2.17 0.02
C ASN A 353 -12.64 -1.69 -1.26
N ASN A 354 -12.36 -2.37 -2.36
CA ASN A 354 -12.87 -2.06 -3.69
C ASN A 354 -13.60 -3.28 -4.26
N SER A 355 -14.90 -3.38 -3.98
CA SER A 355 -15.75 -4.49 -4.41
C SER A 355 -16.42 -4.21 -5.75
N TRP A 356 -15.65 -3.68 -6.73
CA TRP A 356 -16.13 -3.30 -8.04
C TRP A 356 -15.10 -3.58 -9.13
N ALA A 357 -15.55 -3.69 -10.37
CA ALA A 357 -14.72 -3.86 -11.55
C ALA A 357 -15.32 -3.09 -12.73
N ARG A 358 -14.60 -3.00 -13.83
CA ARG A 358 -15.11 -2.43 -15.08
C ARG A 358 -15.64 -3.53 -15.98
N GLY A 359 -16.77 -3.27 -16.65
CA GLY A 359 -17.36 -4.20 -17.59
C GLY A 359 -16.55 -4.33 -18.86
N ASP A 360 -16.67 -5.46 -19.52
CA ASP A 360 -16.18 -5.64 -20.89
C ASP A 360 -17.07 -4.89 -21.89
N TYR A 361 -16.46 -4.03 -22.71
CA TYR A 361 -17.18 -3.11 -23.58
C TYR A 361 -17.14 -3.50 -25.05
N ASP A 362 -16.32 -4.43 -25.45
CA ASP A 362 -16.14 -4.68 -26.88
C ASP A 362 -17.20 -5.62 -27.48
N GLY A 363 -18.20 -5.97 -26.69
CA GLY A 363 -19.33 -6.76 -27.15
C GLY A 363 -18.97 -8.21 -27.36
N ASP A 364 -18.14 -8.75 -26.43
CA ASP A 364 -18.00 -10.18 -26.27
C ASP A 364 -17.01 -10.85 -27.22
N THR A 365 -15.71 -10.68 -26.97
CA THR A 365 -14.69 -11.54 -27.57
C THR A 365 -14.64 -12.93 -26.93
N ASP A 366 -15.13 -13.05 -25.67
CA ASP A 366 -15.17 -14.30 -24.90
C ASP A 366 -16.54 -15.01 -24.93
N GLY A 367 -17.58 -14.38 -25.44
CA GLY A 367 -18.94 -14.91 -25.49
C GLY A 367 -19.79 -14.63 -24.25
N ASN A 368 -19.33 -13.73 -23.32
CA ASN A 368 -20.06 -13.42 -22.10
C ASN A 368 -20.25 -11.92 -21.87
N PRO A 369 -21.41 -11.37 -22.21
CA PRO A 369 -21.70 -9.93 -22.07
C PRO A 369 -21.76 -9.44 -20.60
N ASN A 370 -21.53 -10.31 -19.63
CA ASN A 370 -21.53 -9.98 -18.20
C ASN A 370 -20.14 -10.15 -17.55
N ALA A 371 -19.11 -10.51 -18.33
CA ALA A 371 -17.74 -10.58 -17.80
C ALA A 371 -17.21 -9.18 -17.46
N ASN A 372 -16.36 -9.12 -16.46
CA ASN A 372 -15.59 -7.93 -16.19
C ASN A 372 -14.33 -7.95 -17.06
N MET A 373 -13.92 -6.80 -17.59
CA MET A 373 -12.66 -6.68 -18.32
C MET A 373 -11.51 -7.21 -17.46
N ASN A 374 -10.77 -8.17 -17.99
CA ASN A 374 -9.64 -8.78 -17.33
C ASN A 374 -8.30 -8.15 -17.76
N ILE A 375 -7.19 -8.57 -17.14
CA ILE A 375 -5.84 -8.07 -17.42
C ILE A 375 -5.44 -8.30 -18.87
N ASP A 376 -5.71 -9.50 -19.42
CA ASP A 376 -5.30 -9.87 -20.79
C ASP A 376 -6.02 -9.04 -21.84
N GLU A 377 -7.28 -8.72 -21.61
CA GLU A 377 -8.09 -7.85 -22.46
C GLU A 377 -7.56 -6.42 -22.42
N ALA A 378 -7.35 -5.85 -21.22
CA ALA A 378 -6.77 -4.52 -21.07
C ALA A 378 -5.39 -4.41 -21.76
N GLN A 379 -4.55 -5.44 -21.63
CA GLN A 379 -3.26 -5.52 -22.34
C GLN A 379 -3.45 -5.59 -23.85
N SER A 380 -4.46 -6.34 -24.32
CA SER A 380 -4.77 -6.43 -25.76
C SER A 380 -5.20 -5.07 -26.35
N TYR A 381 -5.93 -4.26 -25.59
CA TYR A 381 -6.26 -2.87 -25.99
C TYR A 381 -5.00 -2.00 -26.09
N ILE A 382 -4.07 -2.12 -25.12
CA ILE A 382 -2.78 -1.40 -25.16
C ILE A 382 -1.99 -1.81 -26.41
N ASP A 383 -1.82 -3.10 -26.66
CA ASP A 383 -1.05 -3.63 -27.79
C ASP A 383 -1.69 -3.31 -29.15
N GLY A 384 -3.03 -3.30 -29.19
CA GLY A 384 -3.81 -2.97 -30.39
C GLY A 384 -3.86 -1.49 -30.75
N SER A 385 -3.42 -0.61 -29.86
CA SER A 385 -3.56 0.85 -29.99
C SER A 385 -2.22 1.61 -29.91
N PRO A 386 -1.24 1.33 -30.78
CA PRO A 386 0.14 1.85 -30.65
C PRO A 386 0.27 3.37 -30.85
N SER A 387 -0.81 4.06 -31.21
CA SER A 387 -0.83 5.52 -31.33
C SER A 387 -1.18 6.25 -30.03
N TYR A 388 -1.50 5.49 -28.98
CA TYR A 388 -1.87 6.01 -27.67
C TYR A 388 -0.92 5.47 -26.60
N THR A 389 -0.75 6.23 -25.53
CA THR A 389 0.01 5.78 -24.37
C THR A 389 -0.81 4.78 -23.54
N LYS A 390 -0.14 4.01 -22.70
CA LYS A 390 -0.78 3.11 -21.74
C LYS A 390 -1.84 3.84 -20.89
N ASP A 391 -1.50 5.01 -20.37
CA ASP A 391 -2.39 5.80 -19.50
C ASP A 391 -3.61 6.34 -20.25
N GLU A 392 -3.47 6.70 -21.54
CA GLU A 392 -4.62 7.10 -22.36
C GLU A 392 -5.60 5.95 -22.56
N ILE A 393 -5.08 4.74 -22.75
CA ILE A 393 -5.91 3.55 -22.93
C ILE A 393 -6.55 3.12 -21.61
N LEU A 394 -5.75 2.97 -20.57
CA LEU A 394 -6.28 2.55 -19.26
C LEU A 394 -7.20 3.60 -18.65
N GLY A 395 -6.94 4.90 -18.86
CA GLY A 395 -7.84 5.96 -18.49
C GLY A 395 -9.18 5.87 -19.22
N TYR A 396 -9.15 5.59 -20.52
CA TYR A 396 -10.37 5.37 -21.29
C TYR A 396 -11.16 4.14 -20.81
N LEU A 397 -10.49 3.03 -20.52
CA LEU A 397 -11.11 1.83 -19.96
C LEU A 397 -11.61 2.03 -18.52
N GLY A 398 -10.83 2.73 -17.70
CA GLY A 398 -11.16 3.03 -16.31
C GLY A 398 -12.32 3.98 -16.12
N GLU A 399 -12.44 5.01 -16.96
CA GLU A 399 -13.58 5.96 -16.96
C GLU A 399 -14.86 5.33 -17.54
N GLY A 400 -14.74 4.20 -18.21
CA GLY A 400 -15.80 3.61 -19.01
C GLY A 400 -16.03 4.34 -20.34
N LEU A 401 -16.43 3.62 -21.38
CA LEU A 401 -16.66 4.12 -22.76
C LEU A 401 -17.72 5.24 -22.86
N TYR A 402 -18.36 5.59 -21.76
CA TYR A 402 -19.47 6.55 -21.69
C TYR A 402 -19.04 8.00 -21.44
N ALA A 403 -17.77 8.24 -21.17
CA ALA A 403 -17.28 9.60 -21.20
C ALA A 403 -17.49 10.12 -22.61
N SER A 404 -18.52 10.94 -22.77
CA SER A 404 -18.88 11.52 -24.06
C SER A 404 -17.61 12.11 -24.69
N ALA A 405 -17.43 11.93 -25.98
CA ALA A 405 -16.32 12.47 -26.77
C ALA A 405 -16.13 14.01 -26.64
N SER A 406 -16.89 14.65 -25.78
CA SER A 406 -16.86 16.08 -25.46
C SER A 406 -15.83 16.47 -24.38
N SER A 407 -15.35 15.56 -23.55
CA SER A 407 -14.31 15.86 -22.53
C SER A 407 -12.88 15.55 -22.99
N GLY A 408 -12.70 14.90 -24.11
CA GLY A 408 -11.39 14.62 -24.72
C GLY A 408 -10.52 13.62 -23.91
N LEU A 409 -9.77 12.79 -24.62
CA LEU A 409 -8.83 11.79 -24.05
C LEU A 409 -7.91 12.37 -22.96
N ASN A 410 -7.53 13.65 -23.08
CA ASN A 410 -6.60 14.29 -22.16
C ASN A 410 -7.17 14.43 -20.73
N ALA A 411 -8.45 14.74 -20.56
CA ALA A 411 -9.08 14.86 -19.23
C ALA A 411 -9.18 13.47 -18.54
N GLN A 412 -9.54 12.43 -19.28
CA GLN A 412 -9.62 11.07 -18.78
C GLN A 412 -8.23 10.55 -18.36
N THR A 413 -7.21 10.83 -19.16
CA THR A 413 -5.83 10.46 -18.83
C THR A 413 -5.35 11.13 -17.55
N ILE A 414 -5.66 12.42 -17.38
CA ILE A 414 -5.30 13.16 -16.16
C ILE A 414 -6.03 12.57 -14.95
N ALA A 415 -7.34 12.35 -15.04
CA ALA A 415 -8.12 11.75 -13.95
C ALA A 415 -7.59 10.36 -13.58
N TRP A 416 -7.25 9.57 -14.58
CA TRP A 416 -6.63 8.25 -14.37
C TRP A 416 -5.28 8.35 -13.65
N GLN A 417 -4.40 9.23 -14.08
CA GLN A 417 -3.09 9.45 -13.46
C GLN A 417 -3.24 9.96 -12.02
N THR A 418 -4.23 10.81 -11.76
CA THR A 418 -4.58 11.27 -10.41
C THR A 418 -5.00 10.08 -9.54
N TYR A 419 -5.84 9.19 -10.06
CA TYR A 419 -6.28 7.99 -9.35
C TYR A 419 -5.14 7.01 -9.06
N ILE A 420 -4.27 6.73 -10.04
CA ILE A 420 -3.08 5.89 -9.83
C ILE A 420 -2.16 6.51 -8.76
N THR A 421 -2.01 7.83 -8.76
CA THR A 421 -1.23 8.54 -7.75
C THR A 421 -1.87 8.42 -6.36
N ALA A 422 -3.19 8.57 -6.26
CA ALA A 422 -3.90 8.42 -4.99
C ALA A 422 -3.82 6.99 -4.43
N LEU A 423 -3.91 5.96 -5.30
CA LEU A 423 -3.70 4.56 -4.91
C LEU A 423 -2.28 4.34 -4.35
N ASN A 424 -1.27 4.87 -5.04
CA ASN A 424 0.11 4.78 -4.58
C ASN A 424 0.31 5.48 -3.23
N ASN A 425 -0.26 6.68 -3.07
CA ASN A 425 -0.21 7.42 -1.81
C ASN A 425 -0.96 6.70 -0.67
N PHE A 426 -2.06 6.02 -0.99
CA PHE A 426 -2.82 5.26 0.00
C PHE A 426 -2.01 4.09 0.57
N GLN A 427 -1.22 3.41 -0.24
CA GLN A 427 -0.39 2.28 0.18
C GLN A 427 0.67 2.65 1.25
N ASN A 428 1.02 3.92 1.40
CA ASN A 428 1.87 4.38 2.51
C ASN A 428 1.17 4.33 3.89
N THR A 429 -0.16 4.23 3.92
CA THR A 429 -0.94 4.27 5.17
C THR A 429 -1.95 3.13 5.30
N GLY A 430 -2.28 2.45 4.21
CA GLY A 430 -3.28 1.38 4.19
C GLY A 430 -3.10 0.40 3.03
N VAL A 431 -3.70 -0.76 3.16
CA VAL A 431 -3.68 -1.81 2.14
C VAL A 431 -4.82 -1.59 1.15
N VAL A 432 -4.57 -1.77 -0.13
CA VAL A 432 -5.60 -1.73 -1.17
C VAL A 432 -6.09 -3.16 -1.47
N VAL A 433 -7.39 -3.40 -1.35
CA VAL A 433 -8.00 -4.71 -1.61
C VAL A 433 -9.02 -4.57 -2.74
N PHE A 434 -8.92 -5.44 -3.75
CA PHE A 434 -9.84 -5.51 -4.87
C PHE A 434 -10.50 -6.88 -5.02
N ALA A 435 -11.77 -6.89 -5.38
CA ALA A 435 -12.48 -8.06 -5.86
C ALA A 435 -11.96 -8.48 -7.23
N ASN A 436 -11.73 -9.78 -7.42
CA ASN A 436 -11.06 -10.32 -8.60
C ASN A 436 -11.97 -10.47 -9.84
N GLY A 437 -13.28 -10.53 -9.62
CA GLY A 437 -14.30 -10.76 -10.64
C GLY A 437 -15.12 -12.02 -10.38
N ASN A 438 -16.30 -12.10 -11.00
CA ASN A 438 -17.34 -13.09 -10.66
C ASN A 438 -17.63 -14.11 -11.79
N TYR A 439 -16.68 -14.34 -12.67
CA TYR A 439 -16.87 -15.25 -13.80
C TYR A 439 -15.79 -16.33 -13.88
N ASN A 440 -16.16 -17.58 -13.66
CA ASN A 440 -15.23 -18.72 -13.62
C ASN A 440 -14.63 -19.13 -14.99
N GLY A 441 -15.06 -18.51 -16.07
CA GLY A 441 -14.47 -18.69 -17.40
C GLY A 441 -13.19 -17.91 -17.61
N GLU A 442 -12.98 -16.87 -16.82
CA GLU A 442 -11.83 -15.97 -16.96
C GLU A 442 -10.52 -16.59 -16.47
N SER A 443 -9.51 -16.50 -17.33
CA SER A 443 -8.16 -17.01 -17.03
C SER A 443 -7.33 -16.08 -16.13
N ASN A 444 -7.80 -14.84 -15.96
CA ASN A 444 -7.08 -13.78 -15.26
C ASN A 444 -8.02 -12.91 -14.42
N ALA A 445 -7.46 -12.19 -13.46
CA ALA A 445 -8.15 -11.22 -12.63
C ALA A 445 -8.74 -10.06 -13.45
N SER A 446 -9.74 -9.36 -12.91
CA SER A 446 -10.18 -8.08 -13.48
C SER A 446 -9.00 -7.10 -13.56
N PHE A 447 -8.98 -6.24 -14.57
CA PHE A 447 -7.83 -5.35 -14.75
C PHE A 447 -7.66 -4.36 -13.57
N MET A 448 -8.74 -3.99 -12.90
CA MET A 448 -8.68 -3.15 -11.70
C MET A 448 -8.00 -3.87 -10.53
N ALA A 449 -8.28 -5.15 -10.32
CA ALA A 449 -7.59 -5.97 -9.33
C ALA A 449 -6.12 -6.22 -9.70
N GLY A 450 -5.82 -6.19 -10.99
CA GLY A 450 -4.49 -6.39 -11.56
C GLY A 450 -3.73 -5.10 -11.91
N LEU A 451 -4.08 -3.95 -11.37
CA LEU A 451 -3.36 -2.69 -11.64
C LEU A 451 -1.85 -2.76 -11.37
N PRO A 452 -1.34 -3.51 -10.39
CA PRO A 452 0.11 -3.70 -10.23
C PRO A 452 0.82 -4.28 -11.45
N GLU A 453 0.15 -5.05 -12.29
CA GLU A 453 0.72 -5.58 -13.54
C GLU A 453 1.02 -4.48 -14.57
N PHE A 454 0.29 -3.37 -14.48
CA PHE A 454 0.48 -2.19 -15.33
C PHE A 454 1.32 -1.11 -14.65
N TYR A 455 1.31 -1.05 -13.32
CA TYR A 455 1.95 -0.03 -12.50
C TYR A 455 2.69 -0.68 -11.33
N SER A 456 3.97 -0.98 -11.51
CA SER A 456 4.77 -1.71 -10.51
C SER A 456 4.83 -1.03 -9.14
N GLN A 457 4.67 0.29 -9.06
CA GLN A 457 4.60 1.03 -7.80
C GLN A 457 3.35 0.73 -6.96
N LEU A 458 2.37 0.02 -7.50
CA LEU A 458 1.17 -0.37 -6.75
C LEU A 458 1.27 -1.76 -6.10
N GLY A 459 2.41 -2.47 -6.26
CA GLY A 459 2.54 -3.86 -5.81
C GLY A 459 2.87 -4.06 -4.34
N GLU A 460 3.11 -3.01 -3.56
CA GLU A 460 3.66 -3.15 -2.20
C GLU A 460 2.61 -3.51 -1.15
N ALA A 461 1.46 -2.84 -1.15
CA ALA A 461 0.37 -3.08 -0.20
C ALA A 461 -0.95 -3.32 -0.95
N TRP A 462 -0.98 -4.38 -1.73
CA TRP A 462 -2.07 -4.71 -2.64
C TRP A 462 -2.51 -6.17 -2.51
N ILE A 463 -3.81 -6.41 -2.46
CA ILE A 463 -4.39 -7.76 -2.42
C ILE A 463 -5.57 -7.83 -3.40
N SER A 464 -5.60 -8.88 -4.21
CA SER A 464 -6.78 -9.28 -4.99
C SER A 464 -7.45 -10.49 -4.33
N VAL A 465 -8.78 -10.62 -4.44
CA VAL A 465 -9.55 -11.68 -3.77
C VAL A 465 -10.48 -12.35 -4.77
N ASN A 466 -10.33 -13.66 -4.95
CA ASN A 466 -11.18 -14.43 -5.83
C ASN A 466 -12.37 -15.07 -5.11
N LEU A 467 -13.40 -15.46 -5.88
CA LEU A 467 -14.62 -16.10 -5.44
C LEU A 467 -14.51 -17.62 -5.51
N SER A 468 -14.75 -18.28 -4.39
CA SER A 468 -14.82 -19.74 -4.33
C SER A 468 -15.93 -20.24 -3.41
N ASP A 469 -16.22 -21.54 -3.50
CA ASP A 469 -17.12 -22.30 -2.62
C ASP A 469 -16.33 -23.49 -2.07
N PHE A 470 -16.21 -23.56 -0.75
CA PHE A 470 -15.54 -24.67 -0.07
C PHE A 470 -16.52 -25.77 0.32
N THR A 471 -16.38 -26.94 -0.24
CA THR A 471 -17.25 -28.09 -0.03
C THR A 471 -16.63 -29.17 0.85
N GLY A 472 -15.39 -28.98 1.31
CA GLY A 472 -14.68 -29.90 2.18
C GLY A 472 -15.18 -29.88 3.62
N SER A 473 -14.68 -30.80 4.44
CA SER A 473 -15.07 -30.93 5.85
C SER A 473 -14.09 -30.26 6.83
N ALA A 474 -12.88 -29.95 6.39
CA ALA A 474 -11.87 -29.24 7.16
C ALA A 474 -10.73 -28.80 6.24
N ILE A 475 -10.22 -27.57 6.40
CA ILE A 475 -9.14 -27.01 5.55
C ILE A 475 -7.85 -27.83 5.64
N ASN A 476 -7.48 -28.34 6.82
CA ASN A 476 -6.24 -29.09 7.03
C ASN A 476 -6.21 -30.48 6.37
N SER A 477 -7.33 -30.97 5.89
CA SER A 477 -7.45 -32.23 5.14
C SER A 477 -8.00 -32.02 3.74
N ALA A 478 -8.17 -30.76 3.34
CA ALA A 478 -8.70 -30.41 2.03
C ALA A 478 -7.71 -30.71 0.91
N THR A 479 -8.26 -30.87 -0.26
CA THR A 479 -7.57 -30.98 -1.54
C THR A 479 -8.17 -29.94 -2.50
N GLU A 480 -7.52 -29.70 -3.62
CA GLU A 480 -8.01 -28.74 -4.61
C GLU A 480 -9.44 -29.05 -5.10
N SER A 481 -9.83 -30.33 -5.11
CA SER A 481 -11.20 -30.73 -5.49
C SER A 481 -12.29 -30.37 -4.47
N ASP A 482 -11.92 -29.91 -3.28
CA ASP A 482 -12.85 -29.43 -2.25
C ASP A 482 -13.18 -27.94 -2.43
N PHE A 483 -12.53 -27.27 -3.40
CA PHE A 483 -12.81 -25.89 -3.78
C PHE A 483 -13.41 -25.81 -5.18
N ASN A 484 -14.54 -25.14 -5.30
CA ASN A 484 -15.16 -24.79 -6.56
C ASN A 484 -14.82 -23.34 -6.90
N LEU A 485 -14.08 -23.10 -7.98
CA LEU A 485 -13.86 -21.74 -8.47
C LEU A 485 -15.17 -21.23 -9.09
N LEU A 486 -15.65 -20.10 -8.63
CA LEU A 486 -16.88 -19.45 -9.10
C LEU A 486 -16.62 -18.08 -9.73
N GLY A 487 -15.49 -17.45 -9.42
CA GLY A 487 -15.04 -16.18 -9.98
C GLY A 487 -13.86 -16.32 -10.94
N ASN A 488 -13.26 -15.18 -11.29
CA ASN A 488 -12.05 -15.13 -12.11
C ASN A 488 -10.88 -15.83 -11.41
N LYS A 489 -10.01 -16.51 -12.16
CA LYS A 489 -8.74 -17.00 -11.61
C LYS A 489 -7.88 -15.85 -11.12
N CYS A 490 -6.96 -16.12 -10.20
CA CYS A 490 -5.93 -15.16 -9.84
C CYS A 490 -5.05 -14.79 -11.05
N GLY A 491 -4.67 -15.75 -11.89
CA GLY A 491 -3.91 -15.49 -13.11
C GLY A 491 -2.61 -14.76 -12.82
N SER A 492 -2.41 -13.60 -13.43
CA SER A 492 -1.21 -12.76 -13.23
C SER A 492 -1.09 -12.22 -11.81
N THR A 493 -2.20 -12.07 -11.07
CA THR A 493 -2.19 -11.58 -9.68
C THR A 493 -1.83 -12.65 -8.65
N GLN A 494 -1.45 -13.85 -9.06
CA GLN A 494 -1.22 -15.02 -8.21
C GLN A 494 -0.29 -14.76 -7.02
N GLU A 495 0.63 -13.80 -7.12
CA GLU A 495 1.59 -13.47 -6.06
C GLU A 495 0.97 -12.65 -4.93
N TYR A 496 -0.12 -11.95 -5.19
CA TYR A 496 -0.84 -11.10 -4.22
C TYR A 496 -2.36 -11.38 -4.17
N CYS A 497 -2.78 -12.55 -4.66
CA CYS A 497 -4.18 -12.98 -4.67
C CYS A 497 -4.46 -13.97 -3.54
N LEU A 498 -5.65 -13.84 -2.93
CA LEU A 498 -6.18 -14.74 -1.91
C LEU A 498 -7.50 -15.36 -2.36
N THR A 499 -7.76 -16.57 -1.90
CA THR A 499 -9.01 -17.32 -2.15
C THR A 499 -9.88 -17.33 -0.90
N VAL A 500 -11.15 -16.93 -1.03
CA VAL A 500 -12.11 -16.89 0.07
C VAL A 500 -13.35 -17.70 -0.30
N ASP A 501 -13.96 -18.36 0.70
CA ASP A 501 -15.30 -18.93 0.59
C ASP A 501 -16.31 -17.80 0.79
N ASP A 502 -16.84 -17.29 -0.31
CA ASP A 502 -17.76 -16.16 -0.37
C ASP A 502 -19.02 -16.48 -1.19
N TYR A 503 -19.46 -17.75 -1.05
CA TYR A 503 -20.62 -18.29 -1.74
C TYR A 503 -21.78 -18.55 -0.79
N LEU A 504 -23.00 -18.19 -1.19
CA LEU A 504 -24.23 -18.37 -0.43
C LEU A 504 -24.22 -17.74 0.98
N LEU A 505 -23.65 -16.56 1.09
CA LEU A 505 -23.58 -15.80 2.33
C LEU A 505 -24.89 -15.07 2.62
N LYS A 506 -25.14 -14.82 3.90
CA LYS A 506 -26.13 -13.86 4.36
C LYS A 506 -25.46 -12.55 4.75
N GLY A 507 -26.01 -11.44 4.31
CA GLY A 507 -25.48 -10.11 4.62
C GLY A 507 -26.53 -9.02 4.54
N ALA A 508 -26.17 -7.83 5.02
CA ALA A 508 -27.05 -6.69 5.09
C ALA A 508 -27.61 -6.29 3.71
N SER A 509 -28.85 -5.88 3.70
CA SER A 509 -29.55 -5.39 2.53
C SER A 509 -30.05 -3.95 2.82
N ASN A 510 -31.17 -3.55 2.27
CA ASN A 510 -31.72 -2.22 2.47
C ASN A 510 -32.52 -2.10 3.78
N VAL A 511 -32.84 -0.87 4.19
CA VAL A 511 -33.74 -0.57 5.29
C VAL A 511 -35.15 -0.32 4.75
N VAL A 512 -36.13 -1.11 5.18
CA VAL A 512 -37.53 -1.02 4.75
C VAL A 512 -38.42 -0.62 5.92
N GLY A 513 -39.02 0.56 5.85
CA GLY A 513 -39.91 1.04 6.91
C GLY A 513 -39.21 1.20 8.27
N GLY A 514 -37.91 1.54 8.27
CA GLY A 514 -37.09 1.67 9.47
C GLY A 514 -36.63 0.34 10.07
N VAL A 515 -36.73 -0.75 9.31
CA VAL A 515 -36.28 -2.08 9.72
C VAL A 515 -35.18 -2.56 8.78
N SER A 516 -34.01 -2.85 9.34
CA SER A 516 -32.88 -3.44 8.63
C SER A 516 -33.25 -4.80 8.04
N LYS A 517 -32.86 -5.03 6.81
CA LYS A 517 -33.12 -6.29 6.07
C LYS A 517 -31.80 -6.95 5.71
N TYR A 518 -31.85 -8.25 5.50
CA TYR A 518 -30.73 -9.08 5.11
C TYR A 518 -31.07 -9.87 3.86
N ASN A 519 -30.08 -10.01 3.00
CA ASN A 519 -30.14 -10.88 1.82
C ASN A 519 -29.57 -12.24 2.18
N ASP A 520 -30.27 -13.28 1.78
CA ASP A 520 -29.88 -14.67 1.98
C ASP A 520 -29.36 -15.20 0.63
N ASN A 521 -28.23 -15.90 0.61
CA ASN A 521 -27.59 -16.45 -0.59
C ASN A 521 -26.85 -15.40 -1.48
N GLY A 522 -26.19 -14.41 -0.87
CA GLY A 522 -25.23 -13.56 -1.56
C GLY A 522 -24.02 -14.37 -2.05
N ASN A 523 -23.50 -14.04 -3.21
CA ASN A 523 -22.27 -14.62 -3.74
C ASN A 523 -21.52 -13.57 -4.58
N GLY A 524 -20.20 -13.61 -4.53
CA GLY A 524 -19.35 -12.70 -5.31
C GLY A 524 -18.04 -12.38 -4.61
N SER A 525 -16.97 -12.28 -5.38
CA SER A 525 -15.69 -11.78 -4.89
C SER A 525 -15.81 -10.40 -4.20
N SER A 526 -16.90 -9.68 -4.50
CA SER A 526 -17.34 -8.48 -3.79
C SER A 526 -17.59 -8.68 -2.30
N PHE A 527 -17.82 -9.91 -1.83
CA PHE A 527 -18.09 -10.23 -0.43
C PHE A 527 -16.88 -10.85 0.26
N GLY A 528 -16.00 -11.52 -0.49
CA GLY A 528 -14.71 -12.01 -0.02
C GLY A 528 -13.73 -10.87 0.24
N ALA A 529 -13.64 -9.90 -0.66
CA ALA A 529 -12.75 -8.75 -0.52
C ALA A 529 -12.96 -7.98 0.81
N PRO A 530 -14.19 -7.64 1.23
CA PRO A 530 -14.41 -6.99 2.52
C PRO A 530 -14.12 -7.90 3.72
N MET A 531 -14.24 -9.24 3.61
CA MET A 531 -13.80 -10.13 4.69
C MET A 531 -12.28 -10.02 4.89
N VAL A 532 -11.51 -9.99 3.80
CA VAL A 532 -10.07 -9.76 3.85
C VAL A 532 -9.76 -8.38 4.39
N SER A 533 -10.49 -7.35 3.98
CA SER A 533 -10.34 -5.97 4.48
C SER A 533 -10.58 -5.87 5.99
N GLY A 534 -11.62 -6.54 6.51
CA GLY A 534 -11.85 -6.66 7.95
C GLY A 534 -10.67 -7.34 8.65
N GLY A 535 -10.14 -8.43 8.08
CA GLY A 535 -8.98 -9.14 8.63
C GLY A 535 -7.72 -8.28 8.66
N ILE A 536 -7.49 -7.44 7.65
CA ILE A 536 -6.40 -6.45 7.64
C ILE A 536 -6.57 -5.45 8.78
N ALA A 537 -7.77 -4.97 9.06
CA ALA A 537 -8.03 -4.10 10.21
C ALA A 537 -7.72 -4.81 11.55
N LEU A 538 -8.02 -6.12 11.67
CA LEU A 538 -7.61 -6.91 12.84
C LEU A 538 -6.09 -6.99 12.96
N LEU A 539 -5.37 -7.26 11.87
CA LEU A 539 -3.91 -7.30 11.89
C LEU A 539 -3.30 -5.93 12.22
N SER A 540 -3.86 -4.84 11.70
CA SER A 540 -3.42 -3.47 12.00
C SER A 540 -3.65 -3.11 13.48
N GLN A 541 -4.75 -3.58 14.09
CA GLN A 541 -4.96 -3.46 15.54
C GLN A 541 -3.93 -4.26 16.34
N ALA A 542 -3.58 -5.47 15.88
CA ALA A 542 -2.64 -6.34 16.57
C ALA A 542 -1.18 -5.87 16.45
N PHE A 543 -0.83 -5.30 15.32
CA PHE A 543 0.52 -4.85 14.97
C PHE A 543 0.51 -3.36 14.55
N PRO A 544 0.22 -2.43 15.47
CA PRO A 544 -0.03 -1.02 15.15
C PRO A 544 1.17 -0.27 14.56
N ASN A 545 2.36 -0.86 14.60
CA ASN A 545 3.58 -0.29 14.06
C ASN A 545 4.05 -0.99 12.78
N HIS A 546 3.28 -1.92 12.23
CA HIS A 546 3.57 -2.50 10.92
C HIS A 546 3.14 -1.55 9.82
N THR A 547 3.97 -1.45 8.78
CA THR A 547 3.58 -0.78 7.54
C THR A 547 2.49 -1.58 6.81
N PRO A 548 1.72 -0.94 5.91
CA PRO A 548 0.75 -1.67 5.09
C PRO A 548 1.37 -2.83 4.31
N GLU A 549 2.58 -2.66 3.76
CA GLU A 549 3.35 -3.71 3.11
C GLU A 549 3.62 -4.89 4.06
N GLN A 550 4.08 -4.63 5.28
CA GLN A 550 4.34 -5.68 6.26
C GLN A 550 3.08 -6.43 6.70
N ILE A 551 1.93 -5.74 6.80
CA ILE A 551 0.64 -6.39 7.04
C ILE A 551 0.27 -7.28 5.85
N THR A 552 0.46 -6.79 4.62
CA THR A 552 0.22 -7.53 3.37
C THR A 552 1.11 -8.75 3.28
N ASP A 553 2.42 -8.59 3.43
CA ASP A 553 3.39 -9.68 3.40
C ASP A 553 3.09 -10.74 4.44
N ARG A 554 2.76 -10.32 5.66
CA ARG A 554 2.40 -11.21 6.76
C ARG A 554 1.17 -12.04 6.43
N LEU A 555 0.13 -11.42 5.88
CA LEU A 555 -1.10 -12.11 5.51
C LEU A 555 -0.87 -13.08 4.34
N LEU A 556 -0.18 -12.66 3.30
CA LEU A 556 0.13 -13.50 2.13
C LEU A 556 1.05 -14.67 2.49
N ALA A 557 2.10 -14.43 3.27
CA ALA A 557 3.06 -15.45 3.69
C ALA A 557 2.48 -16.48 4.68
N SER A 558 1.35 -16.18 5.33
CA SER A 558 0.68 -17.08 6.26
C SER A 558 -0.58 -17.72 5.71
N ALA A 559 -0.97 -17.41 4.49
CA ALA A 559 -2.15 -17.99 3.85
C ALA A 559 -2.06 -19.53 3.80
N ASN A 560 -3.19 -20.20 3.97
CA ASN A 560 -3.21 -21.66 3.93
C ASN A 560 -3.25 -22.17 2.49
N ASN A 561 -2.13 -22.68 2.03
CA ASN A 561 -1.94 -23.27 0.71
C ASN A 561 -1.73 -24.79 0.74
N SER A 562 -1.98 -25.46 1.87
CA SER A 562 -1.70 -26.89 2.07
C SER A 562 -2.59 -27.83 1.23
N TRP A 563 -3.62 -27.32 0.62
CA TRP A 563 -4.65 -28.06 -0.12
C TRP A 563 -4.43 -28.12 -1.64
N PHE A 564 -3.45 -27.37 -2.17
CA PHE A 564 -3.04 -27.46 -3.57
C PHE A 564 -1.55 -27.69 -3.73
N THR A 565 -1.12 -28.03 -4.94
CA THR A 565 0.30 -28.09 -5.29
C THR A 565 0.74 -26.75 -5.85
N ALA A 566 1.69 -26.09 -5.20
CA ALA A 566 2.20 -24.80 -5.67
C ALA A 566 2.83 -24.89 -7.07
N GLU A 567 2.52 -23.94 -7.92
CA GLU A 567 3.06 -23.79 -9.28
C GLU A 567 4.27 -22.84 -9.31
N GLY A 568 4.37 -21.96 -8.34
CA GLY A 568 5.47 -21.02 -8.13
C GLY A 568 5.58 -20.60 -6.68
N SER A 569 6.40 -19.61 -6.39
CA SER A 569 6.55 -19.07 -5.04
C SER A 569 6.94 -17.60 -5.05
N THR A 570 6.43 -16.86 -4.07
CA THR A 570 6.82 -15.49 -3.75
C THR A 570 7.73 -15.50 -2.53
N THR A 571 8.70 -14.60 -2.48
CA THR A 571 9.58 -14.42 -1.34
C THR A 571 9.32 -13.06 -0.71
N PHE A 572 8.84 -13.06 0.51
CA PHE A 572 8.59 -11.89 1.34
C PHE A 572 9.83 -11.60 2.16
N THR A 573 10.33 -10.38 2.14
CA THR A 573 11.58 -10.01 2.80
C THR A 573 11.36 -8.82 3.73
N THR A 574 11.75 -8.96 4.98
CA THR A 574 11.71 -7.91 5.98
C THR A 574 12.99 -7.95 6.81
N HIS A 575 13.70 -6.84 6.93
CA HIS A 575 14.95 -6.72 7.69
C HIS A 575 15.98 -7.83 7.42
N GLY A 576 16.20 -8.14 6.14
CA GLY A 576 17.18 -9.15 5.74
C GLY A 576 16.75 -10.60 5.97
N ASN A 577 15.57 -10.83 6.57
CA ASN A 577 14.96 -12.15 6.68
C ASN A 577 13.97 -12.36 5.55
N SER A 578 13.83 -13.59 5.07
CA SER A 578 12.92 -13.92 3.98
C SER A 578 12.10 -15.17 4.29
N ILE A 579 10.83 -15.11 3.89
CA ILE A 579 9.90 -16.24 3.88
C ILE A 579 9.50 -16.50 2.43
N THR A 580 9.60 -17.75 2.00
CA THR A 580 9.11 -18.18 0.69
C THR A 580 7.79 -18.91 0.87
N HIS A 581 6.76 -18.45 0.18
CA HIS A 581 5.42 -19.04 0.19
C HIS A 581 5.01 -19.45 -1.23
N GLY A 582 4.37 -20.62 -1.36
CA GLY A 582 3.98 -21.18 -2.65
C GLY A 582 2.61 -20.68 -3.09
N TYR A 583 2.47 -20.32 -4.36
CA TYR A 583 1.20 -19.90 -4.97
C TYR A 583 0.73 -20.81 -6.09
N HIS A 584 -0.52 -20.64 -6.51
CA HIS A 584 -1.16 -21.32 -7.63
C HIS A 584 -1.87 -20.32 -8.53
N SER A 585 -1.79 -20.47 -9.86
CA SER A 585 -2.36 -19.54 -10.82
C SER A 585 -3.88 -19.36 -10.72
N THR A 586 -4.59 -20.36 -10.22
CA THR A 586 -6.04 -20.27 -9.97
C THR A 586 -6.34 -19.68 -8.59
N TRP A 587 -5.59 -20.07 -7.55
CA TRP A 587 -5.93 -19.90 -6.15
C TRP A 587 -5.06 -18.90 -5.40
N GLY A 588 -4.08 -18.30 -6.08
CA GLY A 588 -3.15 -17.35 -5.49
C GLY A 588 -2.33 -17.95 -4.37
N GLN A 589 -2.16 -17.23 -3.27
CA GLN A 589 -1.44 -17.67 -2.08
C GLN A 589 -2.26 -18.66 -1.22
N GLY A 590 -3.55 -18.86 -1.53
CA GLY A 590 -4.45 -19.75 -0.80
C GLY A 590 -5.48 -19.01 0.05
N VAL A 591 -6.04 -19.71 1.04
CA VAL A 591 -7.05 -19.14 1.95
C VAL A 591 -6.36 -18.29 3.01
N PRO A 592 -6.78 -17.02 3.26
CA PRO A 592 -6.22 -16.20 4.32
C PRO A 592 -6.37 -16.89 5.68
N ASP A 593 -5.29 -16.99 6.44
CA ASP A 593 -5.29 -17.54 7.81
C ASP A 593 -4.86 -16.44 8.78
N PHE A 594 -5.82 -15.70 9.34
CA PHE A 594 -5.55 -14.59 10.23
C PHE A 594 -4.98 -15.04 11.58
N TYR A 595 -5.24 -16.27 12.02
CA TYR A 595 -4.61 -16.82 13.21
C TYR A 595 -3.13 -17.14 12.95
N ALA A 596 -2.80 -17.69 11.80
CA ALA A 596 -1.40 -17.90 11.41
C ALA A 596 -0.67 -16.56 11.23
N ALA A 597 -1.33 -15.54 10.66
CA ALA A 597 -0.79 -14.19 10.56
C ALA A 597 -0.52 -13.54 11.93
N LEU A 598 -1.32 -13.86 12.97
CA LEU A 598 -1.12 -13.45 14.35
C LEU A 598 -0.11 -14.31 15.11
N SER A 599 0.31 -15.41 14.52
CA SER A 599 1.28 -16.34 15.12
C SER A 599 2.70 -16.04 14.59
N PRO A 600 3.76 -16.48 15.31
CA PRO A 600 5.13 -16.30 14.82
C PRO A 600 5.37 -17.00 13.47
N ILE A 601 5.71 -16.23 12.45
CA ILE A 601 6.07 -16.73 11.13
C ILE A 601 7.57 -16.99 11.10
N THR A 602 7.98 -18.24 10.79
CA THR A 602 9.37 -18.67 10.91
C THR A 602 9.88 -19.25 9.62
N THR A 603 11.18 -19.02 9.33
CA THR A 603 11.86 -19.65 8.20
C THR A 603 12.14 -21.12 8.49
N ASN A 604 11.64 -22.01 7.64
CA ASN A 604 11.99 -23.43 7.55
C ASN A 604 12.34 -24.17 8.87
N ALA A 605 11.47 -25.05 9.31
CA ALA A 605 11.71 -26.18 10.22
C ALA A 605 12.31 -25.88 11.61
N ASN A 606 12.71 -24.68 11.93
CA ASN A 606 13.08 -24.23 13.26
C ASN A 606 12.33 -22.96 13.62
N PRO A 607 11.41 -23.00 14.58
CA PRO A 607 10.74 -21.82 15.09
C PRO A 607 11.72 -21.00 15.94
N ALA A 608 12.62 -20.28 15.28
CA ALA A 608 13.56 -19.42 15.95
C ALA A 608 13.00 -18.01 15.99
N MET A 609 12.27 -17.68 17.04
CA MET A 609 12.04 -16.27 17.37
C MET A 609 13.39 -15.68 17.82
N ALA A 610 13.82 -14.60 17.19
CA ALA A 610 15.01 -13.89 17.62
C ALA A 610 14.69 -13.02 18.84
N LEU A 611 15.52 -13.08 19.89
CA LEU A 611 15.49 -12.12 20.97
C LEU A 611 16.18 -10.85 20.49
N TYR A 612 15.44 -9.76 20.52
CA TYR A 612 16.01 -8.44 20.39
C TYR A 612 15.99 -7.76 21.75
N SER A 613 17.12 -7.31 22.18
CA SER A 613 17.28 -6.61 23.43
C SER A 613 17.73 -5.19 23.14
N GLY A 614 16.89 -4.22 23.45
CA GLY A 614 17.25 -2.81 23.35
C GLY A 614 17.31 -2.30 21.90
N SER A 615 17.79 -1.11 21.72
CA SER A 615 17.75 -0.26 20.55
C SER A 615 18.54 -0.73 19.32
N SER A 616 18.95 -1.97 19.22
CA SER A 616 19.56 -2.48 18.00
C SER A 616 18.97 -3.82 17.60
N ILE A 617 18.36 -3.86 16.44
CA ILE A 617 18.22 -5.09 15.69
C ILE A 617 19.63 -5.46 15.28
N GLN A 618 20.20 -6.48 15.88
CA GLN A 618 21.34 -7.11 15.22
C GLN A 618 20.83 -7.74 13.94
N ASP A 619 21.24 -7.18 12.82
CA ASP A 619 21.14 -7.84 11.55
C ASP A 619 21.45 -9.31 11.69
N GLY A 620 20.49 -10.11 11.30
CA GLY A 620 20.77 -11.48 11.03
C GLY A 620 21.30 -12.25 12.22
N VAL A 621 20.38 -12.75 12.97
CA VAL A 621 20.53 -14.17 13.24
C VAL A 621 20.29 -14.89 11.90
N SER A 622 20.94 -14.37 10.87
CA SER A 622 21.15 -15.07 9.64
C SER A 622 22.26 -16.04 9.90
N SER A 623 22.12 -17.18 9.41
CA SER A 623 23.10 -18.23 9.34
C SER A 623 23.49 -18.86 10.67
N GLY A 624 22.64 -19.70 11.14
CA GLY A 624 23.14 -21.02 11.50
C GLY A 624 23.85 -21.17 12.81
N SER A 625 23.44 -20.53 13.89
CA SER A 625 23.67 -21.06 15.24
C SER A 625 23.03 -20.24 16.36
N GLY A 626 22.04 -19.40 16.04
CA GLY A 626 21.20 -18.83 17.08
C GLY A 626 20.32 -19.93 17.66
N SER A 627 20.51 -20.27 18.92
CA SER A 627 19.55 -21.12 19.63
C SER A 627 18.19 -20.44 19.54
N SER A 628 17.17 -21.16 19.07
CA SER A 628 15.82 -20.63 19.04
C SER A 628 15.42 -20.23 20.46
N LEU A 629 14.66 -19.15 20.61
CA LEU A 629 14.11 -18.73 21.90
C LEU A 629 13.31 -19.87 22.54
N ALA A 630 12.66 -20.69 21.71
CA ALA A 630 11.91 -21.86 22.13
C ALA A 630 12.77 -22.91 22.84
N SER A 631 14.08 -22.96 22.56
CA SER A 631 15.00 -23.93 23.15
C SER A 631 16.07 -23.33 24.05
N SER A 632 16.18 -22.00 24.12
CA SER A 632 17.18 -21.34 24.97
C SER A 632 16.65 -21.19 26.40
N THR A 633 17.17 -21.97 27.30
CA THR A 633 16.94 -21.79 28.75
C THR A 633 18.22 -21.27 29.40
N ILE A 634 18.05 -20.37 30.35
CA ILE A 634 19.11 -19.93 31.25
C ILE A 634 18.99 -20.78 32.50
N THR A 635 20.04 -21.58 32.79
CA THR A 635 20.13 -22.29 34.04
C THR A 635 21.01 -21.49 35.00
N PRO A 636 20.40 -20.66 35.88
CA PRO A 636 21.15 -19.87 36.84
C PRO A 636 21.80 -20.85 37.89
N SER A 637 22.89 -20.40 38.49
CA SER A 637 23.48 -21.17 39.58
C SER A 637 22.51 -21.17 40.78
N ALA A 638 22.52 -22.24 41.57
CA ALA A 638 21.65 -22.43 42.72
C ALA A 638 21.74 -21.27 43.75
N SER A 639 22.84 -20.54 43.75
CA SER A 639 23.03 -19.39 44.64
C SER A 639 22.27 -18.13 44.28
N PHE A 640 21.77 -18.00 43.04
CA PHE A 640 21.11 -16.80 42.52
C PHE A 640 19.81 -17.11 41.74
N GLY A 641 19.46 -18.37 41.58
CA GLY A 641 18.37 -18.79 40.74
C GLY A 641 17.02 -18.17 41.12
N ASP A 642 16.71 -18.21 42.38
CA ASP A 642 15.48 -17.62 42.93
C ASP A 642 15.48 -16.09 42.87
N ALA A 643 16.62 -15.43 43.08
CA ALA A 643 16.73 -13.97 42.97
C ALA A 643 16.58 -13.52 41.48
N ILE A 644 17.16 -14.27 40.53
CA ILE A 644 16.98 -14.01 39.08
C ILE A 644 15.53 -14.27 38.68
N TYR A 645 14.96 -15.40 39.13
CA TYR A 645 13.58 -15.75 38.86
C TYR A 645 12.61 -14.67 39.41
N GLN A 646 12.80 -14.27 40.65
CA GLN A 646 11.96 -13.22 41.28
C GLN A 646 12.18 -11.84 40.65
N GLY A 647 13.41 -11.51 40.25
CA GLY A 647 13.72 -10.25 39.57
C GLY A 647 13.16 -10.15 38.18
N LEU A 648 12.89 -11.28 37.52
CA LEU A 648 12.28 -11.35 36.20
C LEU A 648 10.78 -11.68 36.24
N SER A 649 10.24 -11.93 37.47
CA SER A 649 8.84 -12.29 37.64
C SER A 649 7.93 -11.10 37.27
N GLY A 650 7.05 -11.35 36.31
CA GLY A 650 6.17 -10.32 35.75
C GLY A 650 6.82 -9.42 34.69
N GLU A 651 8.12 -9.60 34.43
CA GLU A 651 8.77 -8.91 33.31
C GLU A 651 8.45 -9.60 31.99
N VAL A 652 8.08 -8.80 31.00
CA VAL A 652 7.71 -9.25 29.66
C VAL A 652 8.84 -8.94 28.69
N GLY A 653 9.33 -9.96 28.00
CA GLY A 653 10.18 -9.79 26.84
C GLY A 653 9.38 -9.85 25.54
N TYR A 654 9.96 -9.35 24.46
CA TYR A 654 9.42 -9.51 23.13
C TYR A 654 10.40 -10.31 22.28
N ALA A 655 9.87 -11.22 21.50
CA ALA A 655 10.59 -11.95 20.48
C ALA A 655 9.96 -11.64 19.13
N TYR A 656 10.78 -11.52 18.09
CA TYR A 656 10.36 -11.13 16.77
C TYR A 656 10.55 -12.28 15.79
N ASP A 657 9.57 -12.43 14.93
CA ASP A 657 9.60 -13.45 13.88
C ASP A 657 10.30 -12.94 12.60
N ALA A 658 10.28 -13.75 11.57
CA ALA A 658 10.97 -13.45 10.31
C ALA A 658 10.37 -12.26 9.54
N LEU A 659 9.10 -11.93 9.79
CA LEU A 659 8.39 -10.78 9.21
C LEU A 659 8.15 -9.66 10.23
N SER A 660 9.04 -9.51 11.20
CA SER A 660 9.07 -8.43 12.20
C SER A 660 7.89 -8.38 13.17
N GLY A 661 7.03 -9.39 13.20
CA GLY A 661 5.98 -9.53 14.21
C GLY A 661 6.58 -9.72 15.58
N GLY A 662 6.23 -8.86 16.54
CA GLY A 662 6.69 -8.95 17.93
C GLY A 662 5.68 -9.71 18.80
N PHE A 663 6.18 -10.70 19.56
CA PHE A 663 5.37 -11.54 20.43
C PHE A 663 5.85 -11.49 21.85
N LYS A 664 4.92 -11.30 22.79
CA LYS A 664 5.19 -11.31 24.22
C LYS A 664 5.59 -12.70 24.70
N TYR A 665 6.55 -12.75 25.61
CA TYR A 665 6.81 -13.95 26.38
C TYR A 665 7.15 -13.57 27.82
N ASP A 666 6.82 -14.47 28.76
CA ASP A 666 7.23 -14.36 30.16
C ASP A 666 8.71 -14.71 30.29
N MET A 667 9.53 -13.77 30.76
CA MET A 667 10.96 -13.98 30.93
C MET A 667 11.28 -15.10 31.90
N THR A 668 10.42 -15.37 32.88
CA THR A 668 10.59 -16.49 33.84
C THR A 668 10.42 -17.86 33.18
N SER A 669 9.65 -17.94 32.10
CA SER A 669 9.47 -19.21 31.36
C SER A 669 10.76 -19.74 30.73
N ARG A 670 11.81 -18.93 30.69
CA ARG A 670 13.12 -19.26 30.12
C ARG A 670 14.19 -19.55 31.18
N ILE A 671 13.80 -19.59 32.43
CA ILE A 671 14.71 -19.90 33.53
C ILE A 671 14.49 -21.36 33.92
N ASP A 672 15.49 -22.19 33.70
CA ASP A 672 15.49 -23.58 34.17
C ASP A 672 16.02 -23.66 35.61
N MET A 673 15.10 -23.85 36.53
CA MET A 673 15.38 -23.97 37.96
C MET A 673 15.67 -25.44 38.39
N SER A 674 15.71 -26.39 37.45
CA SER A 674 15.80 -27.84 37.77
C SER A 674 17.18 -28.32 38.25
N ASN A 675 18.23 -27.54 38.04
CA ASN A 675 19.57 -27.91 38.47
C ASN A 675 19.91 -27.41 39.86
N ASN A 676 19.75 -28.28 40.86
CA ASN A 676 20.14 -28.06 42.25
C ASN A 676 21.60 -28.40 42.57
N ASP A 677 22.47 -28.47 41.58
CA ASP A 677 23.88 -28.77 41.86
C ASP A 677 24.59 -27.61 42.55
N THR A 678 25.20 -27.88 43.68
CA THR A 678 25.96 -26.89 44.45
C THR A 678 27.11 -26.32 43.61
N PRO A 679 27.17 -25.03 43.38
CA PRO A 679 28.19 -24.48 42.49
C PRO A 679 29.51 -24.27 43.18
N THR A 680 30.56 -24.72 42.55
CA THR A 680 31.96 -24.35 42.85
C THR A 680 32.44 -23.10 42.15
N ILE A 681 31.54 -22.20 41.74
CA ILE A 681 31.86 -21.05 40.87
C ILE A 681 31.77 -19.73 41.67
N SER A 682 32.79 -18.89 41.55
CA SER A 682 32.85 -17.62 42.22
C SER A 682 31.80 -16.63 41.67
N LEU A 683 31.21 -15.82 42.53
CA LEU A 683 30.29 -14.73 42.21
C LEU A 683 30.79 -13.88 41.03
N ALA A 684 32.08 -13.61 40.97
CA ALA A 684 32.68 -12.82 39.87
C ALA A 684 32.56 -13.52 38.50
N SER A 685 32.63 -14.90 38.49
CA SER A 685 32.49 -15.66 37.23
C SER A 685 31.05 -15.70 36.72
N GLU A 686 30.08 -15.78 37.61
CA GLU A 686 28.65 -15.70 37.24
C GLU A 686 28.22 -14.29 36.82
N MET A 687 28.75 -13.27 37.49
CA MET A 687 28.53 -11.87 37.12
C MET A 687 29.16 -11.58 35.73
N ALA A 688 30.32 -12.15 35.41
CA ALA A 688 30.93 -12.01 34.11
C ALA A 688 30.14 -12.73 32.99
N LYS A 689 29.53 -13.88 33.30
CA LYS A 689 28.60 -14.56 32.39
C LYS A 689 27.31 -13.74 32.20
N LEU A 690 26.77 -13.24 33.28
CA LEU A 690 25.59 -12.38 33.26
C LEU A 690 25.87 -11.07 32.48
N ASP A 691 27.04 -10.43 32.71
CA ASP A 691 27.49 -9.26 31.93
C ASP A 691 27.68 -9.59 30.44
N SER A 692 28.13 -10.81 30.11
CA SER A 692 28.28 -11.24 28.72
C SER A 692 26.95 -11.60 28.04
N LEU A 693 25.97 -12.09 28.82
CA LEU A 693 24.59 -12.34 28.37
C LEU A 693 23.75 -11.07 28.34
N LEU A 694 24.05 -10.13 29.25
CA LEU A 694 23.43 -8.80 29.36
C LEU A 694 24.29 -7.70 28.68
N ALA A 695 25.28 -8.07 27.87
CA ALA A 695 26.04 -7.12 27.04
C ALA A 695 25.16 -6.42 25.99
N VAL A 696 23.94 -6.28 26.34
CA VAL A 696 22.91 -5.48 25.73
C VAL A 696 23.04 -4.07 26.25
N ASN A 697 23.22 -3.16 25.35
CA ASN A 697 23.43 -1.73 25.60
C ASN A 697 22.17 -1.00 26.14
N ASN A 698 21.52 -1.49 27.17
CA ASN A 698 20.46 -0.73 27.84
C ASN A 698 20.94 -0.17 29.19
N PRO A 699 21.29 1.15 29.28
CA PRO A 699 21.77 1.78 30.49
C PRO A 699 20.77 1.74 31.67
N SER A 700 19.47 1.69 31.41
CA SER A 700 18.45 1.66 32.46
C SER A 700 18.41 0.32 33.20
N TRP A 701 18.69 -0.79 32.52
CA TRP A 701 18.75 -2.12 33.11
C TRP A 701 19.97 -2.26 34.05
N LYS A 702 21.14 -1.80 33.55
CA LYS A 702 22.36 -1.77 34.40
C LYS A 702 22.15 -1.01 35.73
N ASN A 703 21.44 0.09 35.65
CA ASN A 703 21.15 0.91 36.85
C ASN A 703 20.16 0.23 37.80
N ASN A 704 19.10 -0.41 37.27
CA ASN A 704 18.11 -1.10 38.09
C ASN A 704 18.71 -2.36 38.76
N PHE A 705 19.46 -3.14 38.00
CA PHE A 705 20.12 -4.35 38.55
C PHE A 705 21.20 -3.99 39.58
N SER A 706 21.99 -2.95 39.34
CA SER A 706 22.96 -2.45 40.29
C SER A 706 22.30 -1.90 41.59
N GLN A 707 21.10 -1.34 41.47
CA GLN A 707 20.32 -0.88 42.64
C GLN A 707 19.75 -2.07 43.43
N VAL A 708 19.29 -3.11 42.77
CA VAL A 708 18.81 -4.35 43.41
C VAL A 708 19.94 -5.06 44.11
N LEU A 709 21.10 -5.20 43.49
CA LEU A 709 22.29 -5.75 44.16
C LEU A 709 22.76 -4.91 45.32
N ALA A 710 22.70 -3.57 45.22
CA ALA A 710 23.06 -2.69 46.31
C ALA A 710 22.03 -2.71 47.46
N GLN A 711 20.78 -3.04 47.20
CA GLN A 711 19.77 -3.25 48.24
C GLN A 711 19.91 -4.62 48.90
N LEU A 712 20.18 -5.67 48.13
CA LEU A 712 20.44 -7.01 48.65
C LEU A 712 21.68 -7.05 49.54
N SER A 713 22.72 -6.27 49.21
CA SER A 713 23.94 -6.15 50.03
C SER A 713 23.76 -5.36 51.32
N LYS A 714 22.66 -4.64 51.47
CA LYS A 714 22.34 -3.83 52.67
C LYS A 714 21.41 -4.52 53.66
N THR A 715 20.85 -5.65 53.33
CA THR A 715 20.01 -6.42 54.24
C THR A 715 20.85 -7.45 54.97
N ASP A 716 20.93 -7.31 56.32
CA ASP A 716 21.64 -8.20 57.24
C ASP A 716 21.24 -9.70 57.17
N LYS A 717 20.38 -10.08 56.21
CA LYS A 717 19.97 -11.47 55.96
C LYS A 717 20.92 -12.24 55.04
N LEU A 718 21.86 -11.57 54.38
CA LEU A 718 22.84 -12.26 53.50
C LEU A 718 24.00 -12.87 54.31
N GLU A 719 24.24 -12.44 55.56
CA GLU A 719 25.34 -12.98 56.35
C GLU A 719 25.01 -14.29 57.04
N THR A 720 23.73 -14.66 57.15
CA THR A 720 23.34 -15.82 57.96
C THR A 720 23.14 -17.15 57.19
N ASN A 721 23.16 -17.14 55.87
CA ASN A 721 22.96 -18.34 55.05
C ASN A 721 24.16 -18.74 54.16
N LEU A 722 25.31 -18.09 54.34
CA LEU A 722 26.56 -18.49 53.71
C LEU A 722 27.40 -19.33 54.71
N THR A 723 26.82 -20.38 55.30
CA THR A 723 27.60 -21.43 55.95
C THR A 723 27.85 -22.49 54.89
N VAL A 724 29.06 -22.46 54.38
CA VAL A 724 29.67 -23.50 53.57
C VAL A 724 29.56 -24.84 54.31
N GLY A 725 28.81 -25.78 53.73
CA GLY A 725 28.86 -27.16 54.07
C GLY A 725 29.60 -27.92 52.96
#